data_14b62b9c93fe60c12578d0d7d42b9e03
#
_entry.id   14b62b9c93fe60c12578d0d7d42b9e03
#
_cell.length_a   1.000
_cell.length_b   1.000
_cell.length_c   1.000
_cell.angle_alpha   90.00
_cell.angle_beta   90.00
_cell.angle_gamma   90.00
#
_symmetry.space_group_name_H-M   'P 1'
#
loop_
_entity.id
_entity.type
_entity.pdbx_description
1 polymer ?
#
loop_
_entity_poly.entity_id
_entity_poly.type
_entity_poly.pdbx_seq_one_letter_code
_entity_poly.pdbx_strand_id
1 'polypeptide(L)'
;MKLFYRNKFWLSLFIIFFSSVKVNSQNSFSFLEEIKLVEIKFDVKFSYVISTVENIQLQEKISDISTLNEILAYINSNTFLTATKIDERFISIAPKLDKIKICGYLYDKDGKPINNATVIISGKFYGTISSERGEFTLENLTISDNIEFRYLGYNSILKNVNELISPISNCIKLTMVEEEFELSEVFIKNYITNSLAKLKDGTVQLNTKNFNILSGQVEPDLLQTSQILPGVESPNESISNINVRNGVSDQNVIFWDNIKMYNPTHFFGLISAINPNLTKKISIIKNGTSAKYNDGVSSTILLETDNTLQKKMSGGIGANFISYDGFISVPVNDKLELKTSFRNSNNDWFNTPTYKAYFNKTFQNSAVGTNTSNSNFSFYDVNVSLLYNLNESNLLKVNYIKINNDLNYYESDGSNLADKIKQNSDAIGLTYNSKINSKIKAEVSGYHSKYSLLSNNYQNNQQQLTIQENEVLENSLKATLNYAFNDYLSLETGYQLNETGVLSRTNVNDPLYNRVQRSVMINHSAFSEAKYTDNLWFMRAGVRFNYFDKINQTTIEPRINISYTFNNNLNFNARFETKSQYTSQVIDYLDDFLGVETRRWVMADENIPLIKSEQFSVGSTFKKNTFLMDLSLFHKNITGILISGQGFQNQVQNKRLDGEQKSTGLEVLLNQRSKKIEFWLSYTLSASDLLFKQIAENYFPANNDIRHSSTIGFNFHFNERLNTSISGIIKSGKPFTSINKEQETIQNGNFTVVNYAAINAERLKAYSRVDFSINYLLLKKQTIQSNLKFGILNVLNKKQILNTYYVLDQNDSSKATEINVKSLAFTPNLSLRVTF
;
A
#
# COMPACT_ATOMS: atom_id res chain seq x y z
N MET A 1 31.83 4.16 23.32
CA MET A 1 31.61 2.98 24.17
C MET A 1 30.86 3.43 25.42
N LYS A 2 29.56 3.74 25.30
CA LYS A 2 28.60 4.03 26.40
C LYS A 2 27.22 4.36 25.80
N LEU A 3 26.61 3.41 25.07
CA LEU A 3 25.23 3.52 24.56
C LEU A 3 24.57 2.13 24.34
N PHE A 4 25.06 1.11 25.04
CA PHE A 4 24.58 -0.28 24.86
C PHE A 4 23.75 -0.82 26.03
N TYR A 5 23.28 0.04 26.95
CA TYR A 5 22.59 -0.43 28.16
C TYR A 5 21.13 0.04 28.34
N ARG A 6 20.45 0.53 27.25
CA ARG A 6 19.05 1.01 27.39
C ARG A 6 17.97 0.13 26.78
N ASN A 7 18.32 -0.99 26.15
CA ASN A 7 17.33 -1.85 25.48
C ASN A 7 16.78 -3.03 26.33
N LYS A 8 17.18 -3.19 27.58
CA LYS A 8 16.62 -4.25 28.44
C LYS A 8 15.41 -3.84 29.28
N PHE A 9 15.06 -2.56 29.32
CA PHE A 9 13.94 -2.08 30.13
C PHE A 9 12.57 -2.25 29.47
N TRP A 10 12.52 -2.33 28.14
CA TRP A 10 11.27 -2.47 27.39
C TRP A 10 10.76 -3.93 27.27
N LEU A 11 11.64 -4.91 27.41
CA LEU A 11 11.23 -6.32 27.35
C LEU A 11 10.58 -6.79 28.65
N SER A 12 10.88 -6.17 29.77
CA SER A 12 10.30 -6.51 31.10
C SER A 12 8.88 -5.93 31.29
N LEU A 13 8.51 -4.88 30.57
CA LEU A 13 7.17 -4.29 30.64
C LEU A 13 6.11 -5.09 29.87
N PHE A 14 6.53 -5.92 28.91
CA PHE A 14 5.64 -6.73 28.09
C PHE A 14 5.17 -8.02 28.79
N ILE A 15 5.90 -8.48 29.81
CA ILE A 15 5.58 -9.73 30.53
C ILE A 15 4.64 -9.49 31.73
N ILE A 16 4.54 -8.26 32.25
CA ILE A 16 3.73 -7.94 33.44
C ILE A 16 2.24 -7.69 33.13
N PHE A 17 1.86 -7.55 31.84
CA PHE A 17 0.47 -7.27 31.45
C PHE A 17 -0.41 -8.51 31.26
N PHE A 18 0.13 -9.73 31.42
CA PHE A 18 -0.61 -10.98 31.15
C PHE A 18 -1.06 -11.75 32.40
N SER A 19 -0.89 -11.21 33.59
CA SER A 19 -1.32 -11.90 34.82
C SER A 19 -2.30 -11.06 35.62
N SER A 20 -3.58 -11.05 35.28
CA SER A 20 -4.74 -11.01 36.17
C SER A 20 -6.04 -10.62 35.41
N VAL A 21 -6.65 -11.55 34.74
CA VAL A 21 -8.09 -11.51 34.46
C VAL A 21 -8.69 -12.75 35.10
N LYS A 22 -9.33 -12.58 36.28
CA LYS A 22 -10.22 -13.59 36.80
C LYS A 22 -11.54 -13.52 36.03
N VAL A 23 -11.80 -14.52 35.21
CA VAL A 23 -13.10 -14.76 34.58
C VAL A 23 -13.99 -15.45 35.62
N ASN A 24 -15.07 -14.82 36.07
CA ASN A 24 -16.15 -15.50 36.75
C ASN A 24 -16.93 -16.31 35.72
N SER A 25 -16.74 -17.62 35.75
CA SER A 25 -17.54 -18.58 34.96
C SER A 25 -18.89 -18.78 35.65
N GLN A 26 -19.98 -18.41 34.95
CA GLN A 26 -21.28 -19.03 35.23
C GLN A 26 -21.19 -20.48 34.71
N ASN A 27 -21.56 -21.44 35.57
CA ASN A 27 -21.56 -22.87 35.27
C ASN A 27 -22.66 -23.14 34.19
N SER A 28 -22.28 -23.16 32.92
CA SER A 28 -23.13 -23.67 31.85
C SER A 28 -22.55 -24.99 31.34
N PHE A 29 -23.40 -25.97 31.04
CA PHE A 29 -23.03 -27.31 30.64
C PHE A 29 -23.39 -27.54 29.16
N SER A 30 -22.44 -28.06 28.40
CA SER A 30 -22.68 -28.36 26.98
C SER A 30 -23.70 -29.49 26.84
N PHE A 31 -24.81 -29.21 26.13
CA PHE A 31 -25.86 -30.19 25.89
C PHE A 31 -25.32 -31.48 25.22
N LEU A 32 -24.35 -31.32 24.32
CA LEU A 32 -23.75 -32.42 23.57
C LEU A 32 -22.88 -33.35 24.46
N GLU A 33 -22.21 -32.80 25.46
CA GLU A 33 -21.44 -33.55 26.42
C GLU A 33 -22.35 -34.28 27.41
N GLU A 34 -23.37 -33.60 27.91
CA GLU A 34 -24.33 -34.15 28.86
C GLU A 34 -25.15 -35.29 28.23
N ILE A 35 -25.59 -35.20 26.96
CA ILE A 35 -26.25 -36.27 26.26
C ILE A 35 -25.37 -37.54 26.18
N LYS A 36 -24.08 -37.43 25.91
CA LYS A 36 -23.17 -38.57 25.87
C LYS A 36 -23.07 -39.27 27.22
N LEU A 37 -23.10 -38.49 28.30
CA LEU A 37 -23.09 -39.05 29.65
C LEU A 37 -24.43 -39.80 29.95
N VAL A 38 -25.56 -39.25 29.51
CA VAL A 38 -26.88 -39.85 29.61
C VAL A 38 -26.96 -41.17 28.78
N GLU A 39 -26.39 -41.18 27.57
CA GLU A 39 -26.32 -42.41 26.74
C GLU A 39 -25.61 -43.55 27.47
N ILE A 40 -24.49 -43.25 28.15
CA ILE A 40 -23.71 -44.23 28.92
C ILE A 40 -24.48 -44.66 30.17
N LYS A 41 -25.12 -43.72 30.86
CA LYS A 41 -25.82 -43.96 32.16
C LYS A 41 -27.06 -44.85 32.01
N PHE A 42 -27.80 -44.71 30.91
CA PHE A 42 -29.09 -45.34 30.70
C PHE A 42 -29.11 -46.40 29.58
N ASP A 43 -27.96 -46.68 28.96
CA ASP A 43 -27.78 -47.59 27.78
C ASP A 43 -28.75 -47.24 26.64
N VAL A 44 -28.89 -45.93 26.32
CA VAL A 44 -29.73 -45.41 25.22
C VAL A 44 -28.89 -44.71 24.18
N LYS A 45 -29.47 -44.46 22.99
CA LYS A 45 -28.88 -43.71 21.91
C LYS A 45 -29.78 -42.56 21.50
N PHE A 46 -29.21 -41.36 21.40
CA PHE A 46 -29.87 -40.19 20.89
C PHE A 46 -29.57 -40.00 19.42
N SER A 47 -30.62 -39.84 18.61
CA SER A 47 -30.53 -39.53 17.19
C SER A 47 -30.87 -38.04 17.01
N TYR A 48 -29.91 -37.27 16.50
CA TYR A 48 -30.04 -35.82 16.31
C TYR A 48 -29.19 -35.33 15.16
N VAL A 49 -29.54 -34.14 14.66
CA VAL A 49 -28.68 -33.39 13.69
C VAL A 49 -27.72 -32.53 14.52
N ILE A 50 -26.39 -32.67 14.28
CA ILE A 50 -25.34 -32.00 15.07
C ILE A 50 -25.56 -30.50 15.13
N SER A 51 -25.85 -29.84 13.99
CA SER A 51 -26.06 -28.39 13.93
C SER A 51 -27.26 -27.88 14.75
N THR A 52 -28.15 -28.78 15.16
CA THR A 52 -29.34 -28.43 15.99
C THR A 52 -28.97 -28.39 17.47
N VAL A 53 -27.92 -29.10 17.91
CA VAL A 53 -27.61 -29.32 19.34
C VAL A 53 -26.25 -28.76 19.77
N GLU A 54 -25.33 -28.48 18.85
CA GLU A 54 -23.92 -28.12 19.13
C GLU A 54 -23.71 -26.82 19.92
N ASN A 55 -24.69 -25.89 19.86
CA ASN A 55 -24.57 -24.59 20.53
C ASN A 55 -25.49 -24.45 21.75
N ILE A 56 -26.13 -25.52 22.19
CA ILE A 56 -27.05 -25.50 23.34
C ILE A 56 -26.28 -25.64 24.64
N GLN A 57 -26.47 -24.68 25.56
CA GLN A 57 -25.94 -24.70 26.90
C GLN A 57 -27.06 -24.95 27.89
N LEU A 58 -26.86 -25.88 28.82
CA LEU A 58 -27.78 -26.19 29.91
C LEU A 58 -27.40 -25.45 31.17
N GLN A 59 -28.41 -25.09 31.98
CA GLN A 59 -28.21 -24.46 33.28
C GLN A 59 -27.94 -25.51 34.36
N GLU A 60 -28.38 -26.77 34.15
CA GLU A 60 -28.17 -27.88 35.06
C GLU A 60 -27.59 -29.08 34.33
N LYS A 61 -26.89 -29.95 35.04
CA LYS A 61 -26.40 -31.23 34.54
C LYS A 61 -27.52 -32.23 34.40
N ILE A 62 -27.96 -32.57 33.18
CA ILE A 62 -28.97 -33.59 32.96
C ILE A 62 -28.49 -35.00 33.28
N SER A 63 -27.18 -35.24 33.26
CA SER A 63 -26.56 -36.50 33.67
C SER A 63 -26.74 -36.79 35.16
N ASP A 64 -27.01 -35.81 36.01
CA ASP A 64 -27.24 -35.99 37.45
C ASP A 64 -28.71 -36.37 37.76
N ILE A 65 -29.62 -36.20 36.81
CA ILE A 65 -31.07 -36.58 36.95
C ILE A 65 -31.23 -38.10 37.07
N SER A 66 -32.12 -38.53 37.95
CA SER A 66 -32.23 -39.94 38.40
C SER A 66 -32.93 -40.85 37.41
N THR A 67 -33.86 -40.32 36.60
CA THR A 67 -34.62 -41.14 35.63
C THR A 67 -34.57 -40.60 34.22
N LEU A 68 -34.60 -41.49 33.22
CA LEU A 68 -34.61 -41.10 31.80
C LEU A 68 -35.83 -40.26 31.45
N ASN A 69 -37.01 -40.54 32.03
CA ASN A 69 -38.24 -39.78 31.76
C ASN A 69 -38.13 -38.33 32.26
N GLU A 70 -37.53 -38.10 33.39
CA GLU A 70 -37.27 -36.75 33.89
C GLU A 70 -36.28 -36.00 33.02
N ILE A 71 -35.25 -36.66 32.49
CA ILE A 71 -34.31 -36.07 31.52
C ILE A 71 -35.04 -35.65 30.24
N LEU A 72 -35.92 -36.52 29.70
CA LEU A 72 -36.69 -36.17 28.50
C LEU A 72 -37.69 -35.05 28.80
N ALA A 73 -38.31 -35.03 30.01
CA ALA A 73 -39.19 -33.95 30.43
C ALA A 73 -38.42 -32.62 30.59
N TYR A 74 -37.19 -32.68 31.16
CA TYR A 74 -36.30 -31.52 31.27
C TYR A 74 -35.90 -30.94 29.87
N ILE A 75 -35.49 -31.80 28.96
CA ILE A 75 -35.15 -31.41 27.57
C ILE A 75 -36.40 -30.78 26.94
N ASN A 76 -37.55 -31.40 27.06
CA ASN A 76 -38.77 -30.90 26.47
C ASN A 76 -39.29 -29.58 27.09
N SER A 77 -39.04 -29.33 28.39
CA SER A 77 -39.54 -28.12 29.07
C SER A 77 -38.52 -26.97 29.06
N ASN A 78 -37.22 -27.27 29.13
CA ASN A 78 -36.20 -26.25 29.32
C ASN A 78 -35.32 -25.99 28.07
N THR A 79 -35.62 -26.71 26.97
CA THR A 79 -34.90 -26.47 25.69
C THR A 79 -35.93 -26.30 24.55
N PHE A 80 -35.44 -25.83 23.40
CA PHE A 80 -36.21 -25.75 22.15
C PHE A 80 -36.22 -27.05 21.37
N LEU A 81 -35.93 -28.15 22.02
CA LEU A 81 -35.92 -29.47 21.45
C LEU A 81 -37.11 -30.28 21.93
N THR A 82 -37.56 -31.17 21.12
CA THR A 82 -38.49 -32.23 21.45
C THR A 82 -37.71 -33.53 21.47
N ALA A 83 -37.57 -34.14 22.65
CA ALA A 83 -36.99 -35.45 22.84
C ALA A 83 -38.12 -36.47 22.91
N THR A 84 -38.19 -37.40 21.95
CA THR A 84 -39.22 -38.43 21.85
C THR A 84 -38.60 -39.79 21.88
N LYS A 85 -39.03 -40.65 22.75
CA LYS A 85 -38.63 -42.04 22.83
C LYS A 85 -39.23 -42.82 21.63
N ILE A 86 -38.38 -43.36 20.75
CA ILE A 86 -38.79 -44.17 19.59
C ILE A 86 -39.06 -45.62 20.00
N ASP A 87 -38.10 -46.15 20.79
CA ASP A 87 -38.17 -47.48 21.38
C ASP A 87 -37.39 -47.52 22.72
N GLU A 88 -37.09 -48.71 23.25
CA GLU A 88 -36.41 -48.83 24.53
C GLU A 88 -35.00 -48.31 24.57
N ARG A 89 -34.33 -48.24 23.40
CA ARG A 89 -32.90 -47.83 23.28
C ARG A 89 -32.71 -46.59 22.45
N PHE A 90 -33.69 -46.15 21.63
CA PHE A 90 -33.50 -45.01 20.73
C PHE A 90 -34.42 -43.87 21.07
N ILE A 91 -33.83 -42.65 21.15
CA ILE A 91 -34.52 -41.38 21.44
C ILE A 91 -34.26 -40.42 20.30
N SER A 92 -35.26 -39.84 19.68
CA SER A 92 -35.13 -38.81 18.68
C SER A 92 -35.13 -37.44 19.32
N ILE A 93 -34.17 -36.60 18.95
CA ILE A 93 -34.20 -35.16 19.29
C ILE A 93 -34.44 -34.37 18.01
N ALA A 94 -35.48 -33.58 17.99
CA ALA A 94 -35.85 -32.67 16.91
C ALA A 94 -36.13 -31.25 17.44
N PRO A 95 -35.97 -30.20 16.63
CA PRO A 95 -36.39 -28.87 17.02
C PRO A 95 -37.91 -28.82 17.23
N LYS A 96 -38.41 -28.12 18.26
CA LYS A 96 -39.84 -27.82 18.40
C LYS A 96 -40.32 -27.03 17.19
N LEU A 97 -41.35 -27.48 16.54
CA LEU A 97 -41.99 -26.83 15.41
C LEU A 97 -42.97 -25.71 15.83
N ASP A 98 -42.81 -25.17 17.04
CA ASP A 98 -43.65 -24.10 17.51
C ASP A 98 -43.34 -22.80 16.73
N LYS A 99 -44.39 -22.18 16.21
CA LYS A 99 -44.32 -20.89 15.51
C LYS A 99 -43.93 -19.80 16.52
N ILE A 100 -42.69 -19.41 16.51
CA ILE A 100 -42.11 -18.42 17.44
C ILE A 100 -42.56 -17.04 16.96
N LYS A 101 -42.97 -16.19 17.91
CA LYS A 101 -43.30 -14.78 17.74
C LYS A 101 -42.28 -13.98 18.52
N ILE A 102 -41.62 -13.01 17.87
CA ILE A 102 -40.70 -12.04 18.49
C ILE A 102 -41.30 -10.64 18.37
N CYS A 103 -41.29 -9.90 19.47
CA CYS A 103 -41.58 -8.47 19.49
C CYS A 103 -40.39 -7.70 20.04
N GLY A 104 -40.19 -6.46 19.60
CA GLY A 104 -39.12 -5.61 20.10
C GLY A 104 -39.26 -4.14 19.71
N TYR A 105 -38.29 -3.35 20.20
CA TYR A 105 -38.19 -1.94 19.95
C TYR A 105 -36.78 -1.65 19.38
N LEU A 106 -36.73 -0.85 18.33
CA LEU A 106 -35.48 -0.36 17.72
C LEU A 106 -35.27 1.09 18.14
N TYR A 107 -34.09 1.34 18.69
CA TYR A 107 -33.66 2.67 19.12
C TYR A 107 -32.32 3.03 18.47
N ASP A 108 -32.08 4.32 18.31
CA ASP A 108 -30.71 4.81 18.05
C ASP A 108 -29.90 4.88 19.36
N LYS A 109 -28.61 5.26 19.23
CA LYS A 109 -27.69 5.41 20.39
C LYS A 109 -28.16 6.47 21.42
N ASP A 110 -28.97 7.44 20.99
CA ASP A 110 -29.48 8.52 21.83
C ASP A 110 -30.85 8.12 22.49
N GLY A 111 -31.28 6.88 22.26
CA GLY A 111 -32.55 6.34 22.80
C GLY A 111 -33.79 6.79 22.03
N LYS A 112 -33.65 7.38 20.84
CA LYS A 112 -34.78 7.81 20.01
C LYS A 112 -35.27 6.60 19.19
N PRO A 113 -36.62 6.37 19.11
CA PRO A 113 -37.17 5.26 18.36
C PRO A 113 -36.93 5.41 16.85
N ILE A 114 -36.57 4.30 16.20
CA ILE A 114 -36.33 4.24 14.75
C ILE A 114 -37.61 3.76 14.06
N ASN A 115 -38.21 4.66 13.27
CA ASN A 115 -39.40 4.41 12.46
C ASN A 115 -39.03 3.85 11.07
N ASN A 116 -39.88 2.94 10.54
CA ASN A 116 -39.69 2.35 9.20
C ASN A 116 -38.38 1.54 9.00
N ALA A 117 -37.75 1.06 10.06
CA ALA A 117 -36.67 0.09 9.93
C ALA A 117 -37.25 -1.26 9.44
N THR A 118 -36.56 -1.86 8.48
CA THR A 118 -36.92 -3.16 7.91
C THR A 118 -36.40 -4.28 8.82
N VAL A 119 -37.27 -5.21 9.18
CA VAL A 119 -36.99 -6.40 9.99
C VAL A 119 -37.33 -7.62 9.16
N ILE A 120 -36.36 -8.34 8.63
CA ILE A 120 -36.55 -9.45 7.68
C ILE A 120 -35.87 -10.72 8.14
N ILE A 121 -36.42 -11.88 7.77
CA ILE A 121 -35.74 -13.15 7.93
C ILE A 121 -34.72 -13.28 6.81
N SER A 122 -33.43 -13.42 7.16
CA SER A 122 -32.35 -13.55 6.21
C SER A 122 -32.54 -14.76 5.29
N GLY A 123 -32.56 -14.51 3.98
CA GLY A 123 -32.78 -15.57 2.97
C GLY A 123 -34.25 -15.91 2.68
N LYS A 124 -35.23 -15.25 3.32
CA LYS A 124 -36.64 -15.39 3.04
C LYS A 124 -37.29 -14.04 2.67
N PHE A 125 -38.34 -14.06 1.83
CA PHE A 125 -39.11 -12.85 1.48
C PHE A 125 -40.20 -12.59 2.51
N TYR A 126 -39.87 -12.63 3.80
CA TYR A 126 -40.83 -12.42 4.87
C TYR A 126 -40.22 -11.51 5.93
N GLY A 127 -40.96 -10.47 6.35
CA GLY A 127 -40.49 -9.49 7.29
C GLY A 127 -41.56 -8.47 7.67
N THR A 128 -41.21 -7.51 8.50
CA THR A 128 -42.03 -6.39 8.96
C THR A 128 -41.22 -5.10 8.96
N ILE A 129 -41.86 -3.97 9.26
CA ILE A 129 -41.21 -2.68 9.48
C ILE A 129 -41.53 -2.17 10.89
N SER A 130 -40.62 -1.39 11.47
CA SER A 130 -40.83 -0.76 12.76
C SER A 130 -41.82 0.43 12.67
N SER A 131 -42.63 0.60 13.70
CA SER A 131 -43.61 1.70 13.86
C SER A 131 -42.90 3.02 14.23
N GLU A 132 -43.69 4.12 14.33
CA GLU A 132 -43.22 5.43 14.84
C GLU A 132 -42.61 5.36 16.25
N ARG A 133 -42.96 4.36 17.04
CA ARG A 133 -42.37 4.11 18.37
C ARG A 133 -41.22 3.13 18.34
N GLY A 134 -40.76 2.74 17.14
CA GLY A 134 -39.71 1.76 16.95
C GLY A 134 -40.14 0.31 17.18
N GLU A 135 -41.41 0.05 17.41
CA GLU A 135 -41.94 -1.27 17.73
C GLU A 135 -42.03 -2.15 16.48
N PHE A 136 -41.61 -3.42 16.60
CA PHE A 136 -41.78 -4.42 15.55
C PHE A 136 -42.30 -5.73 16.14
N THR A 137 -42.98 -6.48 15.29
CA THR A 137 -43.45 -7.85 15.63
C THR A 137 -43.20 -8.73 14.39
N LEU A 138 -42.61 -9.89 14.62
CA LEU A 138 -42.37 -10.88 13.59
C LEU A 138 -42.84 -12.25 14.10
N GLU A 139 -43.70 -12.92 13.31
CA GLU A 139 -44.37 -14.19 13.67
C GLU A 139 -43.91 -15.31 12.74
N ASN A 140 -44.32 -16.54 13.06
CA ASN A 140 -44.01 -17.75 12.26
C ASN A 140 -42.50 -18.01 12.06
N LEU A 141 -41.69 -17.72 13.09
CA LEU A 141 -40.24 -17.94 13.08
C LEU A 141 -39.90 -19.37 13.52
N THR A 142 -38.79 -19.88 13.06
CA THR A 142 -38.12 -21.07 13.59
C THR A 142 -36.87 -20.64 14.35
N ILE A 143 -36.43 -21.47 15.30
CA ILE A 143 -35.27 -21.17 16.14
C ILE A 143 -33.97 -20.99 15.35
N SER A 144 -33.86 -21.63 14.18
CA SER A 144 -32.70 -21.55 13.28
C SER A 144 -32.75 -20.31 12.37
N ASP A 145 -33.82 -19.54 12.36
CA ASP A 145 -33.92 -18.35 11.52
C ASP A 145 -32.97 -17.24 12.02
N ASN A 146 -32.40 -16.52 11.07
CA ASN A 146 -31.65 -15.30 11.35
C ASN A 146 -32.46 -14.09 10.95
N ILE A 147 -32.63 -13.13 11.86
CA ILE A 147 -33.38 -11.89 11.63
C ILE A 147 -32.34 -10.80 11.34
N GLU A 148 -32.55 -10.08 10.26
CA GLU A 148 -31.78 -8.94 9.88
C GLU A 148 -32.56 -7.64 10.03
N PHE A 149 -32.02 -6.71 10.83
CA PHE A 149 -32.57 -5.37 11.06
C PHE A 149 -31.82 -4.38 10.18
N ARG A 150 -32.50 -3.68 9.30
CA ARG A 150 -31.96 -2.70 8.36
C ARG A 150 -32.65 -1.36 8.46
N TYR A 151 -31.90 -0.30 8.52
CA TYR A 151 -32.41 1.06 8.39
C TYR A 151 -31.38 1.91 7.63
N LEU A 152 -31.85 2.81 6.77
CA LEU A 152 -30.96 3.63 5.96
C LEU A 152 -30.11 4.56 6.86
N GLY A 153 -28.78 4.48 6.73
CA GLY A 153 -27.85 5.24 7.56
C GLY A 153 -27.45 4.55 8.87
N TYR A 154 -27.85 3.28 9.08
CA TYR A 154 -27.48 2.49 10.27
C TYR A 154 -26.84 1.16 9.87
N ASN A 155 -25.91 0.69 10.70
CA ASN A 155 -25.33 -0.63 10.55
C ASN A 155 -26.41 -1.71 10.69
N SER A 156 -26.50 -2.62 9.73
CA SER A 156 -27.43 -3.74 9.83
C SER A 156 -27.05 -4.69 10.96
N ILE A 157 -28.04 -5.12 11.74
CA ILE A 157 -27.89 -6.08 12.84
C ILE A 157 -28.41 -7.43 12.36
N LEU A 158 -27.58 -8.48 12.42
CA LEU A 158 -28.00 -9.85 12.16
C LEU A 158 -27.98 -10.62 13.48
N LYS A 159 -29.13 -11.16 13.87
CA LYS A 159 -29.32 -11.94 15.10
C LYS A 159 -30.03 -13.24 14.82
N ASN A 160 -29.58 -14.33 15.46
CA ASN A 160 -30.31 -15.59 15.43
C ASN A 160 -31.54 -15.49 16.34
N VAL A 161 -32.64 -16.12 15.94
CA VAL A 161 -33.91 -16.16 16.73
C VAL A 161 -33.64 -16.64 18.16
N ASN A 162 -32.78 -17.63 18.36
CA ASN A 162 -32.36 -18.13 19.67
C ASN A 162 -31.74 -17.06 20.58
N GLU A 163 -31.03 -16.08 20.04
CA GLU A 163 -30.42 -14.97 20.79
C GLU A 163 -31.45 -13.91 21.20
N LEU A 164 -32.61 -13.89 20.53
CA LEU A 164 -33.66 -12.90 20.71
C LEU A 164 -34.83 -13.38 21.60
N ILE A 165 -34.88 -14.66 21.92
CA ILE A 165 -35.90 -15.23 22.81
C ILE A 165 -35.50 -14.96 24.25
N SER A 166 -36.31 -14.16 24.96
CA SER A 166 -36.19 -13.99 26.41
C SER A 166 -37.12 -14.95 27.14
N PRO A 167 -36.69 -15.61 28.21
CA PRO A 167 -37.54 -16.49 29.01
C PRO A 167 -38.66 -15.73 29.78
N ILE A 168 -38.57 -14.40 29.82
CA ILE A 168 -39.58 -13.52 30.41
C ILE A 168 -40.24 -12.76 29.28
N SER A 169 -41.51 -12.83 29.10
CA SER A 169 -42.39 -12.34 28.04
C SER A 169 -42.28 -10.84 27.66
N ASN A 170 -41.13 -10.25 27.69
CA ASN A 170 -40.88 -8.85 27.37
C ASN A 170 -40.28 -8.70 25.95
N CYS A 171 -40.85 -7.75 25.19
CA CYS A 171 -40.28 -7.35 23.91
C CYS A 171 -38.81 -6.88 24.06
N ILE A 172 -37.96 -7.35 23.18
CA ILE A 172 -36.52 -7.03 23.21
C ILE A 172 -36.27 -5.56 22.85
N LYS A 173 -35.18 -4.98 23.37
CA LYS A 173 -34.70 -3.66 22.96
C LYS A 173 -33.39 -3.82 22.22
N LEU A 174 -33.35 -3.31 20.99
CA LEU A 174 -32.16 -3.32 20.15
C LEU A 174 -31.77 -1.88 19.81
N THR A 175 -30.53 -1.57 20.02
CA THR A 175 -29.94 -0.28 19.64
C THR A 175 -29.22 -0.44 18.32
N MET A 176 -29.65 0.28 17.28
CA MET A 176 -28.94 0.37 16.02
C MET A 176 -27.92 1.52 16.09
N VAL A 177 -26.73 1.25 15.62
CA VAL A 177 -25.67 2.25 15.54
C VAL A 177 -25.69 2.86 14.15
N GLU A 178 -25.69 4.19 14.08
CA GLU A 178 -25.57 4.89 12.80
C GLU A 178 -24.37 4.36 12.05
N GLU A 179 -24.56 3.96 10.83
CA GLU A 179 -23.47 3.66 9.94
C GLU A 179 -22.81 5.00 9.59
N GLU A 180 -21.62 5.23 10.13
CA GLU A 180 -20.81 6.33 9.65
C GLU A 180 -20.43 6.04 8.21
N PHE A 181 -21.29 6.40 7.29
CA PHE A 181 -20.83 6.74 5.96
C PHE A 181 -19.98 8.01 6.15
N GLU A 182 -18.64 7.89 6.20
CA GLU A 182 -17.88 8.90 5.53
C GLU A 182 -18.51 8.96 4.16
N LEU A 183 -19.29 10.02 3.88
CA LEU A 183 -19.87 10.27 2.57
C LEU A 183 -18.74 10.06 1.61
N SER A 184 -18.77 8.92 0.92
CA SER A 184 -17.62 8.44 0.19
C SER A 184 -17.35 9.52 -0.86
N GLU A 185 -16.27 10.27 -0.68
CA GLU A 185 -15.78 11.30 -1.60
C GLU A 185 -15.52 10.71 -3.00
N VAL A 186 -15.95 9.48 -3.22
CA VAL A 186 -15.79 8.74 -4.46
C VAL A 186 -16.68 9.38 -5.51
N PHE A 187 -16.06 10.15 -6.39
CA PHE A 187 -16.71 10.73 -7.56
C PHE A 187 -16.92 9.67 -8.65
N ILE A 188 -15.92 8.83 -8.92
CA ILE A 188 -15.97 7.80 -9.96
C ILE A 188 -15.53 6.46 -9.38
N LYS A 189 -16.45 5.51 -9.29
CA LYS A 189 -16.14 4.10 -9.09
C LYS A 189 -15.70 3.50 -10.43
N ASN A 190 -14.74 2.57 -10.37
CA ASN A 190 -14.23 1.89 -11.57
C ASN A 190 -13.58 2.86 -12.59
N TYR A 191 -12.61 3.63 -12.14
CA TYR A 191 -11.93 4.66 -12.92
C TYR A 191 -11.16 4.08 -14.13
N ILE A 192 -10.43 2.98 -13.96
CA ILE A 192 -9.80 2.20 -15.04
C ILE A 192 -10.28 0.75 -14.96
N THR A 193 -10.12 0.11 -13.80
CA THR A 193 -10.59 -1.24 -13.48
C THR A 193 -11.56 -1.19 -12.30
N ASN A 194 -12.16 -2.33 -11.91
CA ASN A 194 -13.08 -2.40 -10.76
C ASN A 194 -12.42 -1.99 -9.42
N SER A 195 -11.09 -2.03 -9.36
CA SER A 195 -10.32 -1.70 -8.17
C SER A 195 -9.94 -0.22 -8.06
N LEU A 196 -10.01 0.54 -9.15
CA LEU A 196 -9.60 1.95 -9.19
C LEU A 196 -10.80 2.89 -9.09
N ALA A 197 -10.71 3.86 -8.19
CA ALA A 197 -11.68 4.93 -8.03
C ALA A 197 -10.98 6.30 -8.12
N LYS A 198 -11.68 7.31 -8.62
CA LYS A 198 -11.26 8.71 -8.54
C LYS A 198 -12.15 9.43 -7.54
N LEU A 199 -11.53 10.10 -6.57
CA LEU A 199 -12.24 10.90 -5.58
C LEU A 199 -12.56 12.30 -6.13
N LYS A 200 -13.46 13.04 -5.46
CA LYS A 200 -13.80 14.42 -5.84
C LYS A 200 -12.59 15.36 -5.80
N ASP A 201 -11.66 15.12 -4.89
CA ASP A 201 -10.40 15.87 -4.79
C ASP A 201 -9.37 15.52 -5.86
N GLY A 202 -9.66 14.55 -6.73
CA GLY A 202 -8.79 14.07 -7.81
C GLY A 202 -7.79 13.01 -7.40
N THR A 203 -7.77 12.59 -6.15
CA THR A 203 -7.01 11.43 -5.69
C THR A 203 -7.45 10.19 -6.47
N VAL A 204 -6.50 9.44 -7.01
CA VAL A 204 -6.78 8.11 -7.57
C VAL A 204 -6.54 7.07 -6.48
N GLN A 205 -7.58 6.33 -6.14
CA GLN A 205 -7.57 5.33 -5.09
C GLN A 205 -7.67 3.92 -5.67
N LEU A 206 -6.76 3.04 -5.30
CA LEU A 206 -6.77 1.62 -5.64
C LEU A 206 -7.22 0.82 -4.41
N ASN A 207 -8.25 0.00 -4.56
CA ASN A 207 -8.70 -0.95 -3.54
C ASN A 207 -8.18 -2.35 -3.87
N THR A 208 -7.39 -2.93 -2.97
CA THR A 208 -6.72 -4.21 -3.19
C THR A 208 -7.66 -5.42 -3.18
N LYS A 209 -8.79 -5.36 -2.47
CA LYS A 209 -9.77 -6.47 -2.39
C LYS A 209 -10.41 -6.83 -3.74
N ASN A 210 -10.54 -5.84 -4.64
CA ASN A 210 -11.18 -6.00 -5.94
C ASN A 210 -10.16 -5.97 -7.09
N PHE A 211 -8.90 -6.26 -6.80
CA PHE A 211 -7.82 -6.11 -7.74
C PHE A 211 -7.92 -7.11 -8.89
N ASN A 212 -8.28 -6.60 -10.08
CA ASN A 212 -8.13 -7.35 -11.32
C ASN A 212 -6.67 -7.32 -11.75
N ILE A 213 -6.18 -8.44 -12.29
CA ILE A 213 -4.80 -8.55 -12.74
C ILE A 213 -4.55 -7.58 -13.88
N LEU A 214 -3.47 -6.81 -13.74
CA LEU A 214 -2.89 -6.07 -14.86
C LEU A 214 -1.97 -7.00 -15.66
N SER A 215 -1.85 -6.69 -16.95
CA SER A 215 -1.01 -7.46 -17.86
C SER A 215 0.44 -7.52 -17.41
N GLY A 216 1.04 -8.70 -17.49
CA GLY A 216 2.41 -8.98 -17.05
C GLY A 216 2.57 -9.28 -15.56
N GLN A 217 1.55 -9.01 -14.74
CA GLN A 217 1.59 -9.27 -13.30
C GLN A 217 0.96 -10.62 -12.97
N VAL A 218 1.50 -11.32 -11.96
CA VAL A 218 0.93 -12.53 -11.35
C VAL A 218 0.48 -12.28 -9.91
N GLU A 219 1.05 -11.26 -9.25
CA GLU A 219 0.62 -10.76 -7.95
C GLU A 219 0.33 -9.26 -8.07
N PRO A 220 -0.60 -8.73 -7.28
CA PRO A 220 -0.84 -7.30 -7.25
C PRO A 220 0.42 -6.58 -6.77
N ASP A 221 1.07 -5.81 -7.63
CA ASP A 221 2.09 -4.87 -7.22
C ASP A 221 1.50 -3.45 -7.25
N LEU A 222 1.48 -2.85 -6.08
CA LEU A 222 0.75 -1.63 -5.83
C LEU A 222 1.39 -0.41 -6.48
N LEU A 223 2.73 -0.33 -6.41
CA LEU A 223 3.48 0.77 -7.01
C LEU A 223 3.58 0.59 -8.53
N GLN A 224 3.74 -0.65 -9.01
CA GLN A 224 3.72 -0.93 -10.45
C GLN A 224 2.37 -0.59 -11.07
N THR A 225 1.27 -0.83 -10.35
CA THR A 225 -0.08 -0.50 -10.82
C THR A 225 -0.27 1.00 -11.03
N SER A 226 0.44 1.86 -10.28
CA SER A 226 0.37 3.31 -10.47
C SER A 226 0.81 3.75 -11.87
N GLN A 227 1.67 2.98 -12.54
CA GLN A 227 2.23 3.29 -13.86
C GLN A 227 1.23 3.17 -15.02
N ILE A 228 0.01 2.66 -14.77
CA ILE A 228 -1.07 2.71 -15.79
C ILE A 228 -1.76 4.08 -15.84
N LEU A 229 -1.56 4.92 -14.83
CA LEU A 229 -2.15 6.26 -14.78
C LEU A 229 -1.39 7.21 -15.71
N PRO A 230 -2.10 8.12 -16.43
CA PRO A 230 -1.42 9.14 -17.21
C PRO A 230 -0.58 10.04 -16.29
N GLY A 231 0.59 10.46 -16.78
CA GLY A 231 1.55 11.27 -16.01
C GLY A 231 2.33 10.52 -14.94
N VAL A 232 2.23 9.18 -14.87
CA VAL A 232 3.03 8.33 -13.99
C VAL A 232 3.91 7.40 -14.82
N GLU A 233 5.22 7.53 -14.72
CA GLU A 233 6.18 6.92 -15.60
C GLU A 233 7.28 6.19 -14.81
N SER A 234 7.78 5.08 -15.36
CA SER A 234 9.07 4.50 -14.97
C SER A 234 10.01 4.53 -16.18
N PRO A 235 11.06 5.34 -16.16
CA PRO A 235 11.97 5.47 -17.30
C PRO A 235 12.88 4.25 -17.49
N ASN A 236 13.08 3.43 -16.47
CA ASN A 236 14.00 2.27 -16.48
C ASN A 236 13.35 0.94 -16.06
N GLU A 237 12.01 0.86 -16.12
CA GLU A 237 11.22 -0.32 -15.70
C GLU A 237 11.30 -0.66 -14.20
N SER A 238 11.83 0.24 -13.38
CA SER A 238 11.92 0.08 -11.94
C SER A 238 10.68 0.64 -11.24
N ILE A 239 10.24 0.01 -10.18
CA ILE A 239 9.14 0.49 -9.34
C ILE A 239 9.60 1.66 -8.46
N SER A 240 10.86 1.66 -8.00
CA SER A 240 11.40 2.73 -7.17
C SER A 240 11.62 4.03 -7.94
N ASN A 241 11.87 3.95 -9.24
CA ASN A 241 12.03 5.10 -10.12
C ASN A 241 10.71 5.53 -10.76
N ILE A 242 9.69 5.77 -9.94
CA ILE A 242 8.42 6.32 -10.41
C ILE A 242 8.57 7.83 -10.53
N ASN A 243 8.36 8.34 -11.74
CA ASN A 243 8.30 9.76 -12.04
C ASN A 243 6.83 10.17 -12.18
N VAL A 244 6.40 11.17 -11.40
CA VAL A 244 5.06 11.71 -11.51
C VAL A 244 5.14 13.10 -12.13
N ARG A 245 4.51 13.28 -13.29
CA ARG A 245 4.57 14.55 -14.04
C ARG A 245 6.01 15.04 -14.20
N ASN A 246 6.89 14.16 -14.64
CA ASN A 246 8.34 14.35 -14.82
C ASN A 246 9.15 14.70 -13.54
N GLY A 247 8.56 14.64 -12.36
CA GLY A 247 9.33 14.69 -11.10
C GLY A 247 10.05 13.39 -10.83
N VAL A 248 11.31 13.45 -10.41
CA VAL A 248 12.15 12.26 -10.12
C VAL A 248 11.67 11.51 -8.87
N SER A 249 12.16 10.29 -8.68
CA SER A 249 11.62 9.35 -7.68
C SER A 249 11.65 9.85 -6.24
N ASP A 250 12.73 10.52 -5.81
CA ASP A 250 12.89 11.07 -4.47
C ASP A 250 11.99 12.28 -4.19
N GLN A 251 11.41 12.87 -5.25
CA GLN A 251 10.41 13.94 -5.15
C GLN A 251 8.99 13.43 -4.91
N ASN A 252 8.79 12.11 -4.90
CA ASN A 252 7.51 11.46 -4.56
C ASN A 252 7.61 10.90 -3.14
N VAL A 253 6.78 11.39 -2.23
CA VAL A 253 6.75 10.84 -0.87
C VAL A 253 5.81 9.65 -0.80
N ILE A 254 6.26 8.58 -0.14
CA ILE A 254 5.47 7.37 0.11
C ILE A 254 5.27 7.23 1.61
N PHE A 255 4.02 7.16 2.04
CA PHE A 255 3.64 6.85 3.41
C PHE A 255 2.98 5.48 3.49
N TRP A 256 3.40 4.65 4.44
CA TRP A 256 2.73 3.42 4.84
C TRP A 256 2.13 3.61 6.25
N ASP A 257 0.80 3.70 6.33
CA ASP A 257 0.10 3.98 7.59
C ASP A 257 0.70 5.15 8.39
N ASN A 258 0.87 6.31 7.76
CA ASN A 258 1.51 7.53 8.28
C ASN A 258 3.05 7.45 8.48
N ILE A 259 3.70 6.30 8.24
CA ILE A 259 5.16 6.14 8.33
C ILE A 259 5.78 6.50 6.97
N LYS A 260 6.71 7.44 6.93
CA LYS A 260 7.46 7.77 5.70
C LYS A 260 8.44 6.65 5.36
N MET A 261 8.38 6.18 4.12
CA MET A 261 9.22 5.10 3.60
C MET A 261 10.31 5.68 2.67
N TYR A 262 11.57 5.46 3.02
CA TYR A 262 12.73 5.87 2.21
C TYR A 262 13.09 4.86 1.10
N ASN A 263 12.81 3.57 1.34
CA ASN A 263 12.88 2.53 0.31
C ASN A 263 11.83 1.43 0.58
N PRO A 264 10.69 1.42 -0.14
CA PRO A 264 9.66 0.41 -0.02
C PRO A 264 9.79 -0.73 -1.04
N THR A 265 11.02 -1.12 -1.44
CA THR A 265 11.22 -2.03 -2.59
C THR A 265 12.30 -3.09 -2.35
N HIS A 266 12.25 -4.16 -3.15
CA HIS A 266 13.26 -5.19 -3.30
C HIS A 266 13.94 -5.16 -4.68
N PHE A 267 15.01 -5.90 -4.86
CA PHE A 267 15.82 -5.96 -6.09
C PHE A 267 16.21 -4.54 -6.57
N PHE A 268 16.62 -3.70 -5.61
CA PHE A 268 17.00 -2.30 -5.90
C PHE A 268 15.95 -1.57 -6.76
N GLY A 269 14.69 -1.78 -6.39
CA GLY A 269 13.58 -1.06 -7.00
C GLY A 269 12.73 -1.82 -8.01
N LEU A 270 12.96 -3.10 -8.24
CA LEU A 270 12.20 -3.87 -9.24
C LEU A 270 10.91 -4.50 -8.69
N ILE A 271 10.76 -4.65 -7.37
CA ILE A 271 9.60 -5.26 -6.70
C ILE A 271 9.21 -4.41 -5.51
N SER A 272 7.90 -4.16 -5.33
CA SER A 272 7.40 -3.51 -4.10
C SER A 272 7.55 -4.43 -2.90
N ALA A 273 8.02 -3.87 -1.77
CA ALA A 273 8.15 -4.60 -0.50
C ALA A 273 6.86 -4.57 0.34
N ILE A 274 5.83 -3.86 -0.11
CA ILE A 274 4.56 -3.75 0.61
C ILE A 274 3.63 -4.90 0.21
N ASN A 275 3.18 -5.69 1.20
CA ASN A 275 2.29 -6.81 0.94
C ASN A 275 0.87 -6.31 0.57
N PRO A 276 0.37 -6.62 -0.64
CA PRO A 276 -0.93 -6.15 -1.11
C PRO A 276 -2.11 -6.76 -0.35
N ASN A 277 -1.93 -7.91 0.31
CA ASN A 277 -3.01 -8.59 1.04
C ASN A 277 -3.30 -7.95 2.40
N LEU A 278 -2.34 -7.24 2.99
CA LEU A 278 -2.55 -6.44 4.21
C LEU A 278 -2.93 -4.99 3.90
N THR A 279 -2.55 -4.47 2.75
CA THR A 279 -2.90 -3.12 2.32
C THR A 279 -4.33 -3.10 1.82
N LYS A 280 -5.18 -2.23 2.36
CA LYS A 280 -6.57 -2.08 1.93
C LYS A 280 -6.70 -1.18 0.72
N LYS A 281 -6.01 -0.04 0.77
CA LYS A 281 -6.10 0.98 -0.27
C LYS A 281 -4.77 1.69 -0.49
N ILE A 282 -4.60 2.19 -1.71
CA ILE A 282 -3.53 3.10 -2.09
C ILE A 282 -4.16 4.35 -2.66
N SER A 283 -3.66 5.50 -2.23
CA SER A 283 -4.09 6.79 -2.73
C SER A 283 -2.92 7.48 -3.42
N ILE A 284 -3.08 7.86 -4.69
CA ILE A 284 -2.08 8.54 -5.50
C ILE A 284 -2.57 9.96 -5.74
N ILE A 285 -1.83 10.94 -5.22
CA ILE A 285 -2.15 12.35 -5.28
C ILE A 285 -1.07 13.05 -6.09
N LYS A 286 -1.40 13.41 -7.33
CA LYS A 286 -0.45 14.06 -8.27
C LYS A 286 -0.34 15.57 -8.06
N ASN A 287 -1.39 16.21 -7.53
CA ASN A 287 -1.49 17.63 -7.21
C ASN A 287 -2.71 17.90 -6.33
N GLY A 288 -2.72 18.99 -5.57
CA GLY A 288 -3.80 19.33 -4.65
C GLY A 288 -3.78 18.48 -3.38
N THR A 289 -2.62 18.20 -2.86
CA THR A 289 -2.40 17.41 -1.64
C THR A 289 -2.91 18.18 -0.42
N SER A 290 -3.48 17.48 0.59
CA SER A 290 -3.87 18.11 1.87
C SER A 290 -2.66 18.71 2.59
N ALA A 291 -2.87 19.83 3.27
CA ALA A 291 -1.84 20.55 4.03
C ALA A 291 -1.24 19.70 5.18
N LYS A 292 -1.88 18.63 5.60
CA LYS A 292 -1.37 17.69 6.62
C LYS A 292 -0.16 16.86 6.17
N TYR A 293 0.11 16.75 4.86
CA TYR A 293 1.25 15.99 4.33
C TYR A 293 2.40 16.93 3.99
N ASN A 294 3.58 16.57 4.47
CA ASN A 294 4.85 17.24 4.17
C ASN A 294 5.61 16.52 3.04
N ASP A 295 6.71 17.09 2.60
CA ASP A 295 7.61 16.55 1.58
C ASP A 295 6.93 16.21 0.24
N GLY A 296 7.65 15.50 -0.63
CA GLY A 296 7.12 15.02 -1.89
C GLY A 296 6.72 16.14 -2.83
N VAL A 297 7.68 16.97 -3.22
CA VAL A 297 7.48 18.14 -4.10
C VAL A 297 6.87 17.79 -5.46
N SER A 298 6.76 16.52 -5.83
CA SER A 298 6.12 16.04 -7.06
C SER A 298 4.78 15.35 -6.81
N SER A 299 4.71 14.40 -5.87
CA SER A 299 3.47 13.68 -5.57
C SER A 299 3.46 13.09 -4.16
N THR A 300 2.29 12.63 -3.73
CA THR A 300 2.12 11.91 -2.46
C THR A 300 1.41 10.60 -2.71
N ILE A 301 1.98 9.49 -2.22
CA ILE A 301 1.44 8.14 -2.33
C ILE A 301 1.18 7.62 -0.92
N LEU A 302 -0.06 7.27 -0.63
CA LEU A 302 -0.49 6.75 0.67
C LEU A 302 -0.85 5.28 0.54
N LEU A 303 -0.25 4.44 1.35
CA LEU A 303 -0.50 3.00 1.46
C LEU A 303 -1.14 2.75 2.82
N GLU A 304 -2.39 2.34 2.85
CA GLU A 304 -3.16 2.25 4.09
C GLU A 304 -3.68 0.83 4.31
N THR A 305 -3.44 0.27 5.48
CA THR A 305 -4.02 -1.00 5.92
C THR A 305 -5.44 -0.79 6.46
N ASP A 306 -6.19 -1.89 6.63
CA ASP A 306 -7.59 -1.80 7.10
C ASP A 306 -7.66 -1.43 8.58
N ASN A 307 -8.42 -0.40 8.92
CA ASN A 307 -8.67 0.07 10.29
C ASN A 307 -9.93 -0.56 10.91
N THR A 308 -10.61 -1.48 10.17
CA THR A 308 -11.79 -2.19 10.69
C THR A 308 -11.40 -3.58 11.17
N LEU A 309 -11.85 -3.94 12.39
CA LEU A 309 -11.63 -5.27 12.95
C LEU A 309 -12.42 -6.32 12.16
N GLN A 310 -11.77 -7.41 11.80
CA GLN A 310 -12.42 -8.55 11.18
C GLN A 310 -13.05 -9.44 12.26
N LYS A 311 -14.25 -10.01 11.97
CA LYS A 311 -14.92 -10.93 12.90
C LYS A 311 -14.45 -12.37 12.78
N LYS A 312 -13.76 -12.72 11.68
CA LYS A 312 -13.30 -14.09 11.40
C LYS A 312 -11.82 -14.05 11.01
N MET A 313 -11.13 -15.11 11.39
CA MET A 313 -9.77 -15.35 10.94
C MET A 313 -9.76 -15.48 9.41
N SER A 314 -8.80 -14.85 8.76
CA SER A 314 -8.57 -14.94 7.33
C SER A 314 -7.08 -14.95 7.04
N GLY A 315 -6.68 -15.54 5.94
CA GLY A 315 -5.28 -15.63 5.60
C GLY A 315 -5.04 -16.24 4.23
N GLY A 316 -3.77 -16.45 3.92
CA GLY A 316 -3.40 -17.10 2.68
C GLY A 316 -1.90 -17.32 2.57
N ILE A 317 -1.54 -18.24 1.70
CA ILE A 317 -0.18 -18.53 1.31
C ILE A 317 -0.08 -18.49 -0.21
N GLY A 318 1.05 -18.05 -0.71
CA GLY A 318 1.31 -17.98 -2.14
C GLY A 318 2.77 -18.20 -2.47
N ALA A 319 3.02 -18.64 -3.69
CA ALA A 319 4.36 -18.75 -4.24
C ALA A 319 4.34 -18.37 -5.72
N ASN A 320 5.41 -17.73 -6.17
CA ASN A 320 5.65 -17.39 -7.56
C ASN A 320 7.13 -17.66 -7.93
N PHE A 321 7.53 -17.36 -9.16
CA PHE A 321 8.91 -17.63 -9.61
C PHE A 321 9.99 -16.76 -8.95
N ILE A 322 9.63 -15.85 -8.04
CA ILE A 322 10.58 -14.95 -7.37
C ILE A 322 10.59 -15.19 -5.86
N SER A 323 9.41 -15.42 -5.27
CA SER A 323 9.22 -15.45 -3.81
C SER A 323 8.06 -16.34 -3.39
N TYR A 324 8.05 -16.69 -2.12
CA TYR A 324 6.88 -17.22 -1.42
C TYR A 324 6.49 -16.28 -0.29
N ASP A 325 5.19 -16.22 -0.01
CA ASP A 325 4.65 -15.34 1.02
C ASP A 325 3.45 -15.97 1.74
N GLY A 326 3.20 -15.46 2.92
CA GLY A 326 2.01 -15.77 3.70
C GLY A 326 1.51 -14.53 4.44
N PHE A 327 0.20 -14.50 4.68
CA PHE A 327 -0.42 -13.48 5.52
C PHE A 327 -1.54 -14.09 6.34
N ILE A 328 -1.79 -13.52 7.50
CA ILE A 328 -2.88 -13.93 8.39
C ILE A 328 -3.42 -12.72 9.14
N SER A 329 -4.74 -12.69 9.32
CA SER A 329 -5.47 -11.74 10.15
C SER A 329 -6.23 -12.55 11.19
N VAL A 330 -5.92 -12.33 12.46
CA VAL A 330 -6.44 -13.07 13.61
C VAL A 330 -7.18 -12.10 14.52
N PRO A 331 -8.52 -12.15 14.61
CA PRO A 331 -9.26 -11.50 15.68
C PRO A 331 -8.97 -12.24 16.99
N VAL A 332 -8.21 -11.60 17.87
CA VAL A 332 -7.86 -12.16 19.20
C VAL A 332 -9.09 -12.12 20.10
N ASN A 333 -9.87 -11.05 20.01
CA ASN A 333 -11.19 -10.86 20.61
C ASN A 333 -11.94 -9.74 19.85
N ASP A 334 -13.14 -9.36 20.31
CA ASP A 334 -13.98 -8.34 19.66
C ASP A 334 -13.35 -6.94 19.60
N LYS A 335 -12.27 -6.69 20.34
CA LYS A 335 -11.57 -5.40 20.41
C LYS A 335 -10.17 -5.42 19.84
N LEU A 336 -9.57 -6.59 19.64
CA LEU A 336 -8.15 -6.74 19.30
C LEU A 336 -7.98 -7.66 18.10
N GLU A 337 -7.28 -7.17 17.09
CA GLU A 337 -6.92 -7.94 15.88
C GLU A 337 -5.42 -7.82 15.61
N LEU A 338 -4.79 -8.94 15.30
CA LEU A 338 -3.41 -9.04 14.84
C LEU A 338 -3.40 -9.40 13.35
N LYS A 339 -2.72 -8.58 12.54
CA LYS A 339 -2.45 -8.84 11.12
C LYS A 339 -0.95 -9.00 10.94
N THR A 340 -0.53 -10.02 10.23
CA THR A 340 0.89 -10.21 9.91
C THR A 340 1.07 -10.79 8.51
N SER A 341 2.17 -10.43 7.87
CA SER A 341 2.61 -11.04 6.63
C SER A 341 4.12 -11.23 6.64
N PHE A 342 4.54 -12.23 5.91
CA PHE A 342 5.93 -12.57 5.66
C PHE A 342 6.11 -12.92 4.19
N ARG A 343 7.19 -12.47 3.57
CA ARG A 343 7.62 -12.86 2.23
C ARG A 343 9.13 -13.07 2.22
N ASN A 344 9.58 -14.07 1.46
CA ASN A 344 10.99 -14.36 1.26
C ASN A 344 11.26 -14.76 -0.20
N SER A 345 12.45 -14.45 -0.69
CA SER A 345 12.90 -14.90 -2.01
C SER A 345 13.06 -16.42 -2.04
N ASN A 346 12.88 -17.03 -3.21
CA ASN A 346 12.98 -18.49 -3.40
C ASN A 346 14.25 -18.94 -4.11
N ASN A 347 15.25 -18.06 -4.24
CA ASN A 347 16.49 -18.28 -4.97
C ASN A 347 17.32 -19.46 -4.47
N ASP A 348 17.23 -19.81 -3.19
CA ASP A 348 17.94 -20.95 -2.59
C ASP A 348 17.40 -22.31 -3.04
N TRP A 349 16.16 -22.34 -3.54
CA TRP A 349 15.48 -23.58 -3.96
C TRP A 349 15.34 -23.70 -5.47
N PHE A 350 15.09 -22.57 -6.17
CA PHE A 350 14.81 -22.57 -7.61
C PHE A 350 15.42 -21.35 -8.31
N ASN A 351 16.33 -21.62 -9.24
CA ASN A 351 16.87 -20.56 -10.11
C ASN A 351 15.95 -20.34 -11.32
N THR A 352 14.87 -19.61 -11.13
CA THR A 352 13.81 -19.40 -12.14
C THR A 352 14.24 -18.40 -13.24
N PRO A 353 13.61 -18.47 -14.43
CA PRO A 353 13.87 -17.50 -15.51
C PRO A 353 13.58 -16.05 -15.09
N THR A 354 12.54 -15.84 -14.28
CA THR A 354 12.13 -14.51 -13.79
C THR A 354 13.17 -13.95 -12.82
N TYR A 355 13.62 -14.77 -11.86
CA TYR A 355 14.67 -14.37 -10.93
C TYR A 355 15.96 -13.98 -11.67
N LYS A 356 16.40 -14.80 -12.64
CA LYS A 356 17.57 -14.49 -13.47
C LYS A 356 17.43 -13.17 -14.24
N ALA A 357 16.25 -12.92 -14.81
CA ALA A 357 15.98 -11.69 -15.55
C ALA A 357 16.11 -10.44 -14.64
N TYR A 358 15.56 -10.50 -13.43
CA TYR A 358 15.64 -9.39 -12.47
C TYR A 358 17.06 -9.25 -11.90
N PHE A 359 17.72 -10.35 -11.58
CA PHE A 359 19.09 -10.35 -11.12
C PHE A 359 20.03 -9.70 -12.17
N ASN A 360 19.96 -10.12 -13.42
CA ASN A 360 20.76 -9.53 -14.49
C ASN A 360 20.41 -8.05 -14.73
N LYS A 361 19.16 -7.66 -14.55
CA LYS A 361 18.73 -6.25 -14.68
C LYS A 361 19.41 -5.36 -13.63
N THR A 362 19.55 -5.86 -12.41
CA THR A 362 20.19 -5.14 -11.29
C THR A 362 21.63 -4.75 -11.58
N PHE A 363 22.39 -5.60 -12.30
CA PHE A 363 23.81 -5.38 -12.60
C PHE A 363 24.09 -4.57 -13.87
N GLN A 364 23.09 -4.17 -14.63
CA GLN A 364 23.34 -3.49 -15.93
C GLN A 364 24.03 -2.13 -15.84
N ASN A 365 23.98 -1.48 -14.69
CA ASN A 365 24.63 -0.18 -14.44
C ASN A 365 25.96 -0.30 -13.71
N SER A 366 26.35 -1.52 -13.29
CA SER A 366 27.60 -1.74 -12.57
C SER A 366 28.77 -1.94 -13.55
N ALA A 367 29.95 -1.43 -13.21
CA ALA A 367 31.19 -1.75 -13.90
C ALA A 367 31.64 -3.21 -13.70
N VAL A 368 30.92 -3.94 -12.87
CA VAL A 368 31.16 -5.30 -12.46
C VAL A 368 30.97 -6.26 -13.63
N GLY A 369 31.99 -7.00 -14.01
CA GLY A 369 31.97 -7.99 -15.09
C GLY A 369 30.89 -9.07 -14.84
N THR A 370 30.20 -9.47 -15.89
CA THR A 370 28.99 -10.29 -15.89
C THR A 370 29.14 -11.76 -15.45
N ASN A 371 30.20 -12.14 -14.72
CA ASN A 371 30.34 -13.52 -14.28
C ASN A 371 29.56 -13.77 -12.98
N THR A 372 28.25 -13.95 -13.12
CA THR A 372 27.28 -14.05 -12.04
C THR A 372 27.09 -15.47 -11.49
N SER A 373 27.98 -16.43 -11.84
CA SER A 373 27.76 -17.87 -11.55
C SER A 373 27.68 -18.18 -10.04
N ASN A 374 28.35 -17.41 -9.19
CA ASN A 374 28.37 -17.61 -7.74
C ASN A 374 27.67 -16.47 -6.97
N SER A 375 27.13 -15.46 -7.68
CA SER A 375 26.48 -14.32 -7.05
C SER A 375 25.04 -14.64 -6.66
N ASN A 376 24.58 -14.13 -5.52
CA ASN A 376 23.26 -14.41 -4.98
C ASN A 376 22.63 -13.14 -4.42
N PHE A 377 21.35 -12.94 -4.73
CA PHE A 377 20.51 -11.90 -4.18
C PHE A 377 19.35 -12.51 -3.41
N SER A 378 19.21 -12.20 -2.14
CA SER A 378 18.09 -12.63 -1.31
C SER A 378 17.39 -11.44 -0.69
N PHE A 379 16.10 -11.61 -0.42
CA PHE A 379 15.31 -10.59 0.26
C PHE A 379 14.21 -11.21 1.12
N TYR A 380 13.82 -10.48 2.15
CA TYR A 380 12.59 -10.78 2.89
C TYR A 380 11.92 -9.49 3.37
N ASP A 381 10.61 -9.56 3.59
CA ASP A 381 9.85 -8.54 4.31
C ASP A 381 8.93 -9.17 5.35
N VAL A 382 8.72 -8.43 6.43
CA VAL A 382 7.80 -8.76 7.51
C VAL A 382 6.96 -7.52 7.82
N ASN A 383 5.63 -7.70 7.88
CA ASN A 383 4.72 -6.65 8.31
C ASN A 383 3.87 -7.17 9.47
N VAL A 384 3.72 -6.34 10.49
CA VAL A 384 2.87 -6.62 11.65
C VAL A 384 2.01 -5.39 11.92
N SER A 385 0.70 -5.59 12.05
CA SER A 385 -0.24 -4.54 12.42
C SER A 385 -1.14 -5.04 13.54
N LEU A 386 -1.21 -4.28 14.62
CA LEU A 386 -2.07 -4.54 15.76
C LEU A 386 -3.14 -3.45 15.82
N LEU A 387 -4.41 -3.84 15.73
CA LEU A 387 -5.56 -2.95 15.89
C LEU A 387 -6.22 -3.22 17.24
N TYR A 388 -6.41 -2.17 18.02
CA TYR A 388 -7.08 -2.25 19.30
C TYR A 388 -8.17 -1.18 19.45
N ASN A 389 -9.43 -1.61 19.42
CA ASN A 389 -10.58 -0.76 19.76
C ASN A 389 -10.69 -0.64 21.27
N LEU A 390 -10.20 0.45 21.85
CA LEU A 390 -10.38 0.78 23.27
C LEU A 390 -11.87 0.85 23.61
N ASN A 391 -12.63 1.51 22.73
CA ASN A 391 -14.10 1.58 22.70
C ASN A 391 -14.57 1.99 21.28
N GLU A 392 -15.84 2.20 21.08
CA GLU A 392 -16.43 2.56 19.77
C GLU A 392 -15.90 3.88 19.16
N SER A 393 -15.33 4.76 20.00
CA SER A 393 -14.83 6.07 19.60
C SER A 393 -13.30 6.16 19.54
N ASN A 394 -12.58 5.14 20.01
CA ASN A 394 -11.13 5.20 20.21
C ASN A 394 -10.44 3.96 19.66
N LEU A 395 -9.63 4.15 18.62
CA LEU A 395 -8.83 3.13 17.95
C LEU A 395 -7.35 3.39 18.17
N LEU A 396 -6.62 2.42 18.64
CA LEU A 396 -5.16 2.39 18.69
C LEU A 396 -4.65 1.41 17.63
N LYS A 397 -3.69 1.84 16.83
CA LYS A 397 -3.03 1.04 15.79
C LYS A 397 -1.52 1.10 15.99
N VAL A 398 -0.88 -0.07 16.01
CA VAL A 398 0.58 -0.21 16.04
C VAL A 398 1.00 -0.96 14.79
N ASN A 399 1.93 -0.42 14.04
CA ASN A 399 2.45 -1.01 12.83
C ASN A 399 3.97 -1.21 12.94
N TYR A 400 4.46 -2.34 12.45
CA TYR A 400 5.87 -2.62 12.28
C TYR A 400 6.13 -3.17 10.89
N ILE A 401 7.17 -2.70 10.23
CA ILE A 401 7.64 -3.21 8.95
C ILE A 401 9.15 -3.39 8.98
N LYS A 402 9.61 -4.50 8.42
CA LYS A 402 11.02 -4.78 8.16
C LYS A 402 11.19 -5.23 6.72
N ILE A 403 12.12 -4.61 6.01
CA ILE A 403 12.50 -4.93 4.63
C ILE A 403 14.01 -5.19 4.62
N ASN A 404 14.42 -6.32 4.07
CA ASN A 404 15.83 -6.67 3.93
C ASN A 404 16.15 -7.08 2.49
N ASN A 405 17.26 -6.58 1.97
CA ASN A 405 17.86 -6.98 0.72
C ASN A 405 19.35 -7.27 0.95
N ASP A 406 19.81 -8.44 0.53
CA ASP A 406 21.17 -8.91 0.70
C ASP A 406 21.72 -9.40 -0.64
N LEU A 407 22.75 -8.77 -1.15
CA LEU A 407 23.48 -9.15 -2.35
C LEU A 407 24.88 -9.57 -1.99
N ASN A 408 25.24 -10.81 -2.31
CA ASN A 408 26.60 -11.31 -2.27
C ASN A 408 27.08 -11.52 -3.71
N TYR A 409 28.21 -10.96 -4.02
CA TYR A 409 28.76 -10.93 -5.36
C TYR A 409 30.23 -11.37 -5.34
N TYR A 410 30.62 -12.20 -6.32
CA TYR A 410 31.99 -12.66 -6.49
C TYR A 410 32.51 -12.15 -7.82
N GLU A 411 33.66 -11.48 -7.79
CA GLU A 411 34.33 -11.05 -9.03
C GLU A 411 34.88 -12.25 -9.82
N SER A 412 35.02 -12.06 -11.13
CA SER A 412 35.48 -13.10 -12.04
C SER A 412 37.00 -13.36 -11.99
N ASP A 413 37.75 -12.63 -11.19
CA ASP A 413 39.20 -12.71 -11.03
C ASP A 413 39.69 -13.91 -10.22
N GLY A 414 38.82 -14.81 -9.80
CA GLY A 414 39.13 -15.98 -8.96
C GLY A 414 39.23 -15.65 -7.47
N SER A 415 38.77 -14.48 -7.03
CA SER A 415 38.76 -14.11 -5.64
C SER A 415 37.78 -14.99 -4.83
N ASN A 416 38.14 -15.41 -3.62
CA ASN A 416 37.28 -16.14 -2.69
C ASN A 416 36.50 -15.23 -1.74
N LEU A 417 36.69 -13.91 -1.82
CA LEU A 417 35.97 -12.94 -1.01
C LEU A 417 34.79 -12.38 -1.80
N ALA A 418 33.62 -12.36 -1.16
CA ALA A 418 32.44 -11.81 -1.75
C ALA A 418 32.29 -10.33 -1.41
N ASP A 419 32.07 -9.52 -2.42
CA ASP A 419 31.54 -8.19 -2.24
C ASP A 419 30.09 -8.28 -1.76
N LYS A 420 29.66 -7.33 -0.92
CA LYS A 420 28.36 -7.39 -0.27
C LYS A 420 27.67 -6.05 -0.30
N ILE A 421 26.38 -6.07 -0.65
CA ILE A 421 25.47 -4.94 -0.46
C ILE A 421 24.32 -5.39 0.41
N LYS A 422 24.04 -4.62 1.47
CA LYS A 422 22.85 -4.77 2.31
C LYS A 422 22.04 -3.51 2.30
N GLN A 423 20.75 -3.64 1.99
CA GLN A 423 19.82 -2.53 2.03
C GLN A 423 18.63 -2.91 2.93
N ASN A 424 18.46 -2.18 4.02
CA ASN A 424 17.46 -2.47 5.05
C ASN A 424 16.55 -1.27 5.27
N SER A 425 15.28 -1.56 5.57
CA SER A 425 14.34 -0.59 6.12
C SER A 425 13.62 -1.22 7.31
N ASP A 426 13.66 -0.54 8.46
CA ASP A 426 12.95 -0.93 9.68
C ASP A 426 12.12 0.26 10.12
N ALA A 427 10.83 0.05 10.42
CA ALA A 427 10.00 1.12 10.94
C ALA A 427 8.93 0.60 11.91
N ILE A 428 8.66 1.41 12.92
CA ILE A 428 7.56 1.21 13.86
C ILE A 428 6.76 2.50 13.99
N GLY A 429 5.43 2.38 13.94
CA GLY A 429 4.53 3.52 14.08
C GLY A 429 3.37 3.21 15.00
N LEU A 430 2.87 4.24 15.63
CA LEU A 430 1.69 4.22 16.48
C LEU A 430 0.74 5.32 16.04
N THR A 431 -0.54 4.97 15.86
CA THR A 431 -1.59 5.92 15.53
C THR A 431 -2.76 5.73 16.49
N TYR A 432 -3.16 6.81 17.12
CA TYR A 432 -4.34 6.88 17.97
C TYR A 432 -5.38 7.78 17.33
N ASN A 433 -6.55 7.21 17.02
CA ASN A 433 -7.71 7.91 16.49
C ASN A 433 -8.79 8.02 17.55
N SER A 434 -9.29 9.21 17.78
CA SER A 434 -10.34 9.49 18.76
C SER A 434 -11.47 10.30 18.15
N LYS A 435 -12.69 9.84 18.32
CA LYS A 435 -13.91 10.59 18.07
C LYS A 435 -14.39 11.19 19.39
N ILE A 436 -13.95 12.42 19.68
CA ILE A 436 -14.24 13.09 20.95
C ILE A 436 -15.76 13.35 21.08
N ASN A 437 -16.38 13.77 19.98
CA ASN A 437 -17.84 13.90 19.83
C ASN A 437 -18.23 13.86 18.34
N SER A 438 -19.51 14.10 18.01
CA SER A 438 -19.99 14.10 16.63
C SER A 438 -19.33 15.13 15.71
N LYS A 439 -18.73 16.20 16.27
CA LYS A 439 -18.10 17.29 15.51
C LYS A 439 -16.58 17.26 15.55
N ILE A 440 -15.96 16.60 16.54
CA ILE A 440 -14.53 16.66 16.78
C ILE A 440 -13.92 15.27 16.66
N LYS A 441 -13.00 15.11 15.71
CA LYS A 441 -12.12 13.94 15.57
C LYS A 441 -10.68 14.37 15.78
N ALA A 442 -9.90 13.57 16.51
CA ALA A 442 -8.48 13.80 16.75
C ALA A 442 -7.66 12.58 16.31
N GLU A 443 -6.52 12.82 15.70
CA GLU A 443 -5.53 11.80 15.38
C GLU A 443 -4.17 12.22 15.97
N VAL A 444 -3.52 11.32 16.69
CA VAL A 444 -2.13 11.47 17.10
C VAL A 444 -1.34 10.29 16.54
N SER A 445 -0.33 10.57 15.75
CA SER A 445 0.54 9.55 15.18
C SER A 445 2.01 9.86 15.44
N GLY A 446 2.78 8.82 15.71
CA GLY A 446 4.23 8.93 15.84
C GLY A 446 4.91 7.71 15.24
N TYR A 447 6.10 7.89 14.68
CA TYR A 447 6.89 6.78 14.17
C TYR A 447 8.39 7.00 14.34
N HIS A 448 9.09 5.87 14.33
CA HIS A 448 10.53 5.79 14.14
C HIS A 448 10.79 4.95 12.88
N SER A 449 11.60 5.45 11.96
CA SER A 449 12.02 4.72 10.76
C SER A 449 13.52 4.80 10.56
N LYS A 450 14.10 3.71 10.09
CA LYS A 450 15.51 3.59 9.75
C LYS A 450 15.64 2.97 8.36
N TYR A 451 16.33 3.65 7.47
CA TYR A 451 16.84 3.12 6.21
C TYR A 451 18.35 3.00 6.31
N SER A 452 18.95 1.93 5.81
CA SER A 452 20.38 1.76 5.71
C SER A 452 20.78 1.03 4.43
N LEU A 453 21.82 1.53 3.78
CA LEU A 453 22.50 0.94 2.64
C LEU A 453 23.97 0.79 3.04
N LEU A 454 24.50 -0.41 3.00
CA LEU A 454 25.87 -0.75 3.37
C LEU A 454 26.50 -1.59 2.27
N SER A 455 27.69 -1.21 1.81
CA SER A 455 28.50 -2.04 0.93
C SER A 455 29.88 -2.33 1.51
N ASN A 456 30.36 -3.52 1.24
CA ASN A 456 31.75 -3.94 1.44
C ASN A 456 32.28 -4.35 0.08
N ASN A 457 33.27 -3.63 -0.42
CA ASN A 457 33.88 -3.84 -1.72
C ASN A 457 35.38 -4.15 -1.56
N TYR A 458 35.85 -5.26 -2.13
CA TYR A 458 37.25 -5.69 -2.13
C TYR A 458 37.88 -5.36 -3.48
N GLN A 459 39.01 -4.63 -3.47
CA GLN A 459 39.79 -4.23 -4.65
C GLN A 459 41.26 -4.62 -4.50
N ASN A 460 42.03 -4.47 -5.57
CA ASN A 460 43.48 -4.70 -5.61
C ASN A 460 43.90 -6.08 -5.08
N ASN A 461 43.40 -7.18 -5.70
CA ASN A 461 43.65 -8.55 -5.26
C ASN A 461 43.28 -8.79 -3.79
N GLN A 462 42.17 -8.20 -3.34
CA GLN A 462 41.56 -8.36 -2.00
C GLN A 462 42.34 -7.67 -0.85
N GLN A 463 43.33 -6.85 -1.14
CA GLN A 463 44.09 -6.13 -0.13
C GLN A 463 43.36 -4.85 0.33
N GLN A 464 42.63 -4.21 -0.55
CA GLN A 464 41.87 -3.01 -0.24
C GLN A 464 40.41 -3.35 0.02
N LEU A 465 39.89 -2.97 1.20
CA LEU A 465 38.50 -3.05 1.56
C LEU A 465 37.93 -1.64 1.67
N THR A 466 36.92 -1.36 0.84
CA THR A 466 36.11 -0.15 0.91
C THR A 466 34.76 -0.47 1.54
N ILE A 467 34.41 0.21 2.65
CA ILE A 467 33.13 0.14 3.31
C ILE A 467 32.41 1.47 3.08
N GLN A 468 31.23 1.40 2.47
CA GLN A 468 30.38 2.56 2.24
C GLN A 468 29.04 2.37 2.95
N GLU A 469 28.54 3.43 3.59
CA GLU A 469 27.27 3.41 4.29
C GLU A 469 26.49 4.69 4.03
N ASN A 470 25.19 4.54 3.74
CA ASN A 470 24.22 5.63 3.73
C ASN A 470 23.02 5.25 4.60
N GLU A 471 22.76 6.04 5.63
CA GLU A 471 21.68 5.78 6.60
C GLU A 471 20.79 7.00 6.72
N VAL A 472 19.47 6.76 6.84
CA VAL A 472 18.48 7.77 7.20
C VAL A 472 17.72 7.29 8.42
N LEU A 473 17.67 8.11 9.47
CA LEU A 473 16.86 7.92 10.66
C LEU A 473 15.81 9.02 10.71
N GLU A 474 14.55 8.69 10.92
CA GLU A 474 13.51 9.70 11.09
C GLU A 474 12.60 9.35 12.26
N ASN A 475 12.40 10.34 13.14
CA ASN A 475 11.41 10.36 14.21
C ASN A 475 10.36 11.41 13.86
N SER A 476 9.08 11.05 13.94
CA SER A 476 7.98 11.97 13.69
C SER A 476 6.92 11.86 14.77
N LEU A 477 6.39 13.02 15.16
CA LEU A 477 5.19 13.13 15.99
C LEU A 477 4.23 14.11 15.31
N LYS A 478 3.00 13.69 15.05
CA LYS A 478 1.96 14.52 14.43
C LYS A 478 0.67 14.43 15.22
N ALA A 479 0.07 15.58 15.50
CA ALA A 479 -1.25 15.71 16.10
C ALA A 479 -2.16 16.49 15.14
N THR A 480 -3.35 15.96 14.88
CA THR A 480 -4.33 16.53 13.95
C THR A 480 -5.69 16.59 14.63
N LEU A 481 -6.38 17.72 14.49
CA LEU A 481 -7.74 17.93 14.96
C LEU A 481 -8.63 18.28 13.77
N ASN A 482 -9.72 17.56 13.58
CA ASN A 482 -10.74 17.86 12.59
C ASN A 482 -12.00 18.32 13.31
N TYR A 483 -12.51 19.52 12.97
CA TYR A 483 -13.73 20.09 13.49
C TYR A 483 -14.76 20.25 12.38
N ALA A 484 -15.88 19.58 12.48
CA ALA A 484 -17.02 19.72 11.57
C ALA A 484 -17.94 20.83 12.06
N PHE A 485 -18.01 21.96 11.34
CA PHE A 485 -18.97 23.04 11.63
C PHE A 485 -20.39 22.56 11.35
N ASN A 486 -20.56 21.87 10.23
CA ASN A 486 -21.79 21.23 9.77
C ASN A 486 -21.45 20.07 8.80
N ASP A 487 -22.45 19.48 8.16
CA ASP A 487 -22.27 18.36 7.22
C ASP A 487 -21.46 18.72 5.96
N TYR A 488 -21.33 19.99 5.64
CA TYR A 488 -20.65 20.48 4.42
C TYR A 488 -19.29 21.09 4.69
N LEU A 489 -19.06 21.69 5.85
CA LEU A 489 -17.86 22.45 6.15
C LEU A 489 -17.12 21.88 7.35
N SER A 490 -15.84 21.57 7.16
CA SER A 490 -14.92 21.17 8.23
C SER A 490 -13.61 21.92 8.16
N LEU A 491 -12.92 22.00 9.30
CA LEU A 491 -11.58 22.55 9.46
C LEU A 491 -10.68 21.45 10.04
N GLU A 492 -9.60 21.13 9.33
CA GLU A 492 -8.53 20.27 9.81
C GLU A 492 -7.32 21.13 10.18
N THR A 493 -6.81 21.03 11.41
CA THR A 493 -5.62 21.74 11.87
C THR A 493 -4.71 20.80 12.62
N GLY A 494 -3.41 21.07 12.61
CA GLY A 494 -2.48 20.21 13.31
C GLY A 494 -1.06 20.76 13.36
N TYR A 495 -0.25 19.99 14.09
CA TYR A 495 1.17 20.24 14.26
C TYR A 495 1.95 18.95 14.03
N GLN A 496 3.11 19.09 13.41
CA GLN A 496 4.02 17.96 13.16
C GLN A 496 5.45 18.37 13.50
N LEU A 497 6.14 17.51 14.23
CA LEU A 497 7.57 17.59 14.53
C LEU A 497 8.27 16.41 13.86
N ASN A 498 9.28 16.69 13.03
CA ASN A 498 10.13 15.67 12.42
C ASN A 498 11.58 15.94 12.83
N GLU A 499 12.28 14.91 13.29
CA GLU A 499 13.71 14.88 13.46
C GLU A 499 14.27 13.85 12.47
N THR A 500 15.08 14.30 11.52
CA THR A 500 15.67 13.47 10.47
C THR A 500 17.18 13.55 10.50
N GLY A 501 17.84 12.40 10.62
CA GLY A 501 19.30 12.28 10.55
C GLY A 501 19.72 11.55 9.27
N VAL A 502 20.71 12.07 8.56
CA VAL A 502 21.36 11.42 7.41
C VAL A 502 22.83 11.21 7.72
N LEU A 503 23.29 9.96 7.56
CA LEU A 503 24.69 9.55 7.68
C LEU A 503 25.20 9.08 6.32
N SER A 504 26.36 9.57 5.92
CA SER A 504 27.16 9.02 4.80
C SER A 504 28.56 8.75 5.31
N ARG A 505 29.05 7.52 5.14
CA ARG A 505 30.38 7.10 5.57
C ARG A 505 31.09 6.34 4.45
N THR A 506 32.37 6.66 4.26
CA THR A 506 33.30 5.89 3.44
C THR A 506 34.56 5.60 4.25
N ASN A 507 34.91 4.33 4.34
CA ASN A 507 36.11 3.86 5.05
C ASN A 507 36.91 2.94 4.11
N VAL A 508 38.16 3.26 3.91
CA VAL A 508 39.10 2.45 3.12
C VAL A 508 40.25 2.05 4.04
N ASN A 509 40.67 0.79 3.99
CA ASN A 509 41.72 0.27 4.86
C ASN A 509 43.13 0.57 4.34
N ASP A 510 43.33 0.60 3.01
CA ASP A 510 44.63 0.84 2.39
C ASP A 510 44.50 1.58 1.02
N PRO A 511 45.00 2.83 0.88
CA PRO A 511 45.49 3.69 1.94
C PRO A 511 44.37 4.04 2.96
N LEU A 512 44.77 4.22 4.20
CA LEU A 512 43.77 4.51 5.25
C LEU A 512 43.01 5.82 4.96
N TYR A 513 41.70 5.72 4.71
CA TYR A 513 40.85 6.86 4.48
C TYR A 513 39.54 6.65 5.25
N ASN A 514 39.10 7.68 5.98
CA ASN A 514 37.81 7.65 6.68
C ASN A 514 37.11 8.99 6.55
N ARG A 515 35.97 8.99 5.92
CA ARG A 515 35.10 10.16 5.78
C ARG A 515 33.73 9.86 6.39
N VAL A 516 33.31 10.67 7.33
CA VAL A 516 31.98 10.55 7.96
C VAL A 516 31.27 11.91 7.87
N GLN A 517 30.11 11.91 7.25
CA GLN A 517 29.24 13.08 7.17
C GLN A 517 27.92 12.76 7.87
N ARG A 518 27.57 13.56 8.86
CA ARG A 518 26.30 13.46 9.59
C ARG A 518 25.56 14.77 9.54
N SER A 519 24.27 14.70 9.28
CA SER A 519 23.40 15.85 9.19
C SER A 519 22.10 15.53 9.93
N VAL A 520 21.63 16.42 10.78
CA VAL A 520 20.36 16.29 11.49
C VAL A 520 19.54 17.56 11.23
N MET A 521 18.27 17.39 10.92
CA MET A 521 17.28 18.45 10.71
C MET A 521 16.12 18.24 11.66
N ILE A 522 15.73 19.27 12.38
CA ILE A 522 14.44 19.32 13.07
C ILE A 522 13.52 20.24 12.26
N ASN A 523 12.37 19.69 11.86
CA ASN A 523 11.36 20.44 11.12
C ASN A 523 10.10 20.58 11.98
N HIS A 524 9.76 21.82 12.31
CA HIS A 524 8.52 22.19 12.97
C HIS A 524 7.50 22.61 11.93
N SER A 525 6.33 22.00 11.92
CA SER A 525 5.28 22.29 10.94
C SER A 525 3.94 22.51 11.63
N ALA A 526 3.26 23.58 11.26
CA ALA A 526 1.86 23.83 11.61
C ALA A 526 1.04 23.89 10.32
N PHE A 527 -0.17 23.34 10.34
CA PHE A 527 -1.04 23.38 9.18
C PHE A 527 -2.50 23.60 9.57
N SER A 528 -3.23 24.22 8.65
CA SER A 528 -4.67 24.40 8.77
C SER A 528 -5.31 24.35 7.38
N GLU A 529 -6.44 23.66 7.27
CA GLU A 529 -7.12 23.39 5.99
C GLU A 529 -8.64 23.39 6.20
N ALA A 530 -9.36 24.26 5.47
CA ALA A 530 -10.81 24.27 5.41
C ALA A 530 -11.27 23.40 4.22
N LYS A 531 -12.27 22.57 4.44
CA LYS A 531 -12.87 21.70 3.45
C LYS A 531 -14.38 21.93 3.41
N TYR A 532 -14.88 22.28 2.22
CA TYR A 532 -16.29 22.36 1.91
C TYR A 532 -16.67 21.28 0.88
N THR A 533 -17.72 20.52 1.14
CA THR A 533 -18.17 19.46 0.24
C THR A 533 -19.69 19.39 0.25
N ASP A 534 -20.31 19.59 -0.92
CA ASP A 534 -21.71 19.33 -1.17
C ASP A 534 -21.89 18.46 -2.43
N ASN A 535 -23.09 18.38 -2.97
CA ASN A 535 -23.36 17.59 -4.17
C ASN A 535 -22.65 18.13 -5.43
N LEU A 536 -22.50 19.45 -5.55
CA LEU A 536 -21.94 20.15 -6.72
C LEU A 536 -20.46 20.50 -6.54
N TRP A 537 -20.10 20.97 -5.34
CA TRP A 537 -18.78 21.51 -5.07
C TRP A 537 -17.96 20.63 -4.13
N PHE A 538 -16.70 20.51 -4.43
CA PHE A 538 -15.65 20.17 -3.47
C PHE A 538 -14.64 21.29 -3.49
N MET A 539 -14.38 21.92 -2.35
CA MET A 539 -13.39 22.97 -2.19
C MET A 539 -12.53 22.66 -0.97
N ARG A 540 -11.22 22.73 -1.14
CA ARG A 540 -10.25 22.59 -0.07
C ARG A 540 -9.22 23.69 -0.20
N ALA A 541 -9.05 24.50 0.85
CA ALA A 541 -8.06 25.55 0.93
C ALA A 541 -7.29 25.42 2.24
N GLY A 542 -5.99 25.28 2.14
CA GLY A 542 -5.13 25.07 3.28
C GLY A 542 -3.81 25.77 3.16
N VAL A 543 -3.12 25.90 4.30
CA VAL A 543 -1.78 26.43 4.40
C VAL A 543 -0.98 25.56 5.35
N ARG A 544 0.28 25.32 4.99
CA ARG A 544 1.27 24.69 5.85
C ARG A 544 2.43 25.64 6.04
N PHE A 545 2.83 25.78 7.27
CA PHE A 545 3.98 26.55 7.71
C PHE A 545 5.06 25.58 8.19
N ASN A 546 6.29 25.67 7.67
CA ASN A 546 7.42 24.86 8.11
C ASN A 546 8.56 25.75 8.55
N TYR A 547 9.27 25.35 9.62
CA TYR A 547 10.52 25.94 10.07
C TYR A 547 11.59 24.84 10.16
N PHE A 548 12.66 25.00 9.41
CA PHE A 548 13.80 24.09 9.33
C PHE A 548 14.96 24.67 10.15
N ASP A 549 15.22 24.07 11.32
CA ASP A 549 16.17 24.60 12.32
C ASP A 549 17.59 24.73 11.78
N LYS A 550 18.11 23.68 11.16
CA LYS A 550 19.50 23.61 10.68
C LYS A 550 19.87 24.68 9.67
N ILE A 551 18.97 25.02 8.76
CA ILE A 551 19.17 26.02 7.71
C ILE A 551 18.53 27.36 8.04
N ASN A 552 17.91 27.47 9.21
CA ASN A 552 17.18 28.65 9.68
C ASN A 552 16.23 29.22 8.63
N GLN A 553 15.48 28.35 7.95
CA GLN A 553 14.59 28.73 6.86
C GLN A 553 13.14 28.40 7.18
N THR A 554 12.27 29.33 6.82
CA THR A 554 10.81 29.16 6.93
C THR A 554 10.19 29.05 5.54
N THR A 555 9.16 28.19 5.39
CA THR A 555 8.33 28.11 4.17
C THR A 555 6.86 28.23 4.52
N ILE A 556 6.11 28.89 3.62
CA ILE A 556 4.64 28.94 3.66
C ILE A 556 4.14 28.25 2.40
N GLU A 557 3.28 27.26 2.57
CA GLU A 557 2.82 26.38 1.50
C GLU A 557 1.30 26.45 1.36
N PRO A 558 0.76 27.44 0.60
CA PRO A 558 -0.66 27.48 0.24
C PRO A 558 -1.02 26.30 -0.68
N ARG A 559 -2.22 25.74 -0.47
CA ARG A 559 -2.77 24.64 -1.27
C ARG A 559 -4.25 24.86 -1.50
N ILE A 560 -4.69 24.75 -2.74
CA ILE A 560 -6.08 24.94 -3.16
C ILE A 560 -6.48 23.79 -4.07
N ASN A 561 -7.65 23.21 -3.82
CA ASN A 561 -8.23 22.18 -4.64
C ASN A 561 -9.74 22.43 -4.77
N ILE A 562 -10.19 22.65 -6.00
CA ILE A 562 -11.58 22.94 -6.32
C ILE A 562 -12.06 21.93 -7.36
N SER A 563 -13.24 21.37 -7.16
CA SER A 563 -13.93 20.51 -8.11
C SER A 563 -15.40 20.91 -8.18
N TYR A 564 -15.93 21.06 -9.39
CA TYR A 564 -17.31 21.46 -9.66
C TYR A 564 -17.99 20.43 -10.55
N THR A 565 -19.08 19.87 -10.06
CA THR A 565 -19.93 18.93 -10.79
C THR A 565 -20.99 19.72 -11.56
N PHE A 566 -20.74 19.97 -12.86
CA PHE A 566 -21.65 20.74 -13.70
C PHE A 566 -22.99 20.00 -13.90
N ASN A 567 -22.91 18.70 -14.10
CA ASN A 567 -24.07 17.79 -14.17
C ASN A 567 -23.63 16.36 -13.87
N ASN A 568 -24.55 15.39 -13.93
CA ASN A 568 -24.27 13.98 -13.62
C ASN A 568 -23.16 13.33 -14.49
N ASN A 569 -22.79 13.97 -15.60
CA ASN A 569 -21.83 13.42 -16.54
C ASN A 569 -20.51 14.21 -16.61
N LEU A 570 -20.47 15.47 -16.20
CA LEU A 570 -19.35 16.37 -16.41
C LEU A 570 -18.91 17.06 -15.11
N ASN A 571 -17.63 16.94 -14.82
CA ASN A 571 -16.97 17.59 -13.68
C ASN A 571 -15.75 18.38 -14.14
N PHE A 572 -15.52 19.54 -13.57
CA PHE A 572 -14.32 20.37 -13.77
C PHE A 572 -13.53 20.42 -12.47
N ASN A 573 -12.21 20.55 -12.58
CA ASN A 573 -11.35 20.68 -11.40
C ASN A 573 -10.17 21.62 -11.68
N ALA A 574 -9.74 22.30 -10.62
CA ALA A 574 -8.56 23.16 -10.62
C ALA A 574 -7.79 22.96 -9.30
N ARG A 575 -6.46 22.87 -9.38
CA ARG A 575 -5.60 22.65 -8.23
C ARG A 575 -4.36 23.49 -8.31
N PHE A 576 -3.96 24.00 -7.15
CA PHE A 576 -2.71 24.70 -6.94
C PHE A 576 -2.09 24.23 -5.63
N GLU A 577 -0.79 24.01 -5.61
CA GLU A 577 -0.06 23.74 -4.38
C GLU A 577 1.39 24.22 -4.48
N THR A 578 1.92 24.63 -3.34
CA THR A 578 3.35 24.78 -3.13
C THR A 578 3.82 23.80 -2.08
N LYS A 579 5.03 23.28 -2.23
CA LYS A 579 5.62 22.28 -1.32
C LYS A 579 7.11 22.50 -1.19
N SER A 580 7.68 22.07 -0.07
CA SER A 580 9.12 22.01 0.16
C SER A 580 9.57 20.64 0.64
N GLN A 581 10.84 20.30 0.36
CA GLN A 581 11.45 19.02 0.69
C GLN A 581 12.91 19.23 1.08
N TYR A 582 13.32 18.68 2.23
CA TYR A 582 14.66 18.86 2.79
C TYR A 582 15.57 17.65 2.65
N THR A 583 15.04 16.47 2.27
CA THR A 583 15.82 15.27 1.93
C THR A 583 15.73 15.02 0.44
N SER A 584 16.84 14.70 -0.21
CA SER A 584 16.91 14.37 -1.65
C SER A 584 17.89 13.26 -1.90
N GLN A 585 17.90 12.73 -3.12
CA GLN A 585 18.88 11.72 -3.54
C GLN A 585 19.90 12.34 -4.50
N VAL A 586 21.17 12.06 -4.25
CA VAL A 586 22.22 12.20 -5.26
C VAL A 586 22.48 10.84 -5.89
N ILE A 587 22.81 10.85 -7.20
CA ILE A 587 23.08 9.66 -7.97
C ILE A 587 24.55 9.68 -8.32
N ASP A 588 25.30 8.68 -7.86
CA ASP A 588 26.70 8.49 -8.19
C ASP A 588 26.83 7.20 -8.99
N TYR A 589 27.50 7.29 -10.12
CA TYR A 589 27.74 6.16 -11.01
C TYR A 589 29.20 5.64 -10.93
N LEU A 590 30.03 6.28 -10.10
CA LEU A 590 31.45 5.93 -9.94
C LEU A 590 31.59 5.06 -8.69
N ASP A 591 31.63 3.74 -8.87
CA ASP A 591 32.01 2.70 -7.89
C ASP A 591 31.32 2.73 -6.50
N ASP A 592 30.41 3.67 -6.25
CA ASP A 592 29.61 3.67 -5.02
C ASP A 592 28.69 2.43 -5.01
N PHE A 593 28.63 1.75 -3.87
CA PHE A 593 27.80 0.58 -3.66
C PHE A 593 27.85 -0.41 -4.84
N LEU A 594 29.07 -0.68 -5.36
CA LEU A 594 29.36 -1.57 -6.51
C LEU A 594 28.66 -1.13 -7.81
N GLY A 595 28.19 0.09 -7.91
CA GLY A 595 27.40 0.57 -9.07
C GLY A 595 26.02 -0.09 -9.20
N VAL A 596 25.62 -0.94 -8.25
CA VAL A 596 24.32 -1.63 -8.24
C VAL A 596 23.21 -0.71 -7.70
N GLU A 597 23.46 -0.07 -6.57
CA GLU A 597 22.61 1.01 -6.07
C GLU A 597 23.41 2.32 -6.11
N THR A 598 22.98 3.20 -7.00
CA THR A 598 23.72 4.45 -7.27
C THR A 598 23.18 5.64 -6.49
N ARG A 599 22.10 5.48 -5.71
CA ARG A 599 21.38 6.57 -5.03
C ARG A 599 21.75 6.66 -3.57
N ARG A 600 22.06 7.85 -3.12
CA ARG A 600 22.34 8.17 -1.71
C ARG A 600 21.45 9.31 -1.23
N TRP A 601 20.86 9.13 -0.07
CA TRP A 601 20.13 10.20 0.60
C TRP A 601 21.08 11.27 1.14
N VAL A 602 20.74 12.51 0.87
CA VAL A 602 21.38 13.72 1.40
C VAL A 602 20.32 14.64 1.98
N MET A 603 20.78 15.61 2.77
CA MET A 603 19.90 16.54 3.47
C MET A 603 20.27 17.99 3.12
N ALA A 604 19.28 18.86 3.05
CA ALA A 604 19.48 20.28 2.89
C ALA A 604 20.38 20.85 3.99
N ASP A 605 21.38 21.65 3.59
CA ASP A 605 22.30 22.36 4.45
C ASP A 605 22.77 23.65 3.74
N GLU A 606 23.85 24.25 4.17
CA GLU A 606 24.42 25.46 3.57
C GLU A 606 24.82 25.27 2.08
N ASN A 607 25.16 24.03 1.68
CA ASN A 607 25.63 23.68 0.33
C ASN A 607 24.57 22.92 -0.50
N ILE A 608 23.56 22.38 0.15
CA ILE A 608 22.49 21.62 -0.47
C ILE A 608 21.19 22.39 -0.23
N PRO A 609 20.56 22.97 -1.27
CA PRO A 609 19.40 23.80 -1.11
C PRO A 609 18.16 23.02 -0.70
N LEU A 610 17.21 23.71 -0.07
CA LEU A 610 15.85 23.21 0.12
C LEU A 610 15.14 23.16 -1.24
N ILE A 611 14.66 21.98 -1.62
CA ILE A 611 13.88 21.85 -2.85
C ILE A 611 12.49 22.43 -2.61
N LYS A 612 12.01 23.23 -3.57
CA LYS A 612 10.67 23.86 -3.55
C LYS A 612 9.95 23.60 -4.85
N SER A 613 8.64 23.39 -4.80
CA SER A 613 7.83 23.25 -5.99
C SER A 613 6.60 24.15 -5.95
N GLU A 614 6.19 24.53 -7.13
CA GLU A 614 4.92 25.17 -7.42
C GLU A 614 4.22 24.39 -8.53
N GLN A 615 2.99 23.95 -8.27
CA GLN A 615 2.24 23.11 -9.20
C GLN A 615 0.84 23.67 -9.41
N PHE A 616 0.44 23.68 -10.69
CA PHE A 616 -0.91 24.05 -11.11
C PHE A 616 -1.49 22.97 -12.03
N SER A 617 -2.77 22.69 -11.91
CA SER A 617 -3.45 21.81 -12.86
C SER A 617 -4.93 22.15 -12.97
N VAL A 618 -5.45 22.01 -14.20
CA VAL A 618 -6.88 22.07 -14.50
C VAL A 618 -7.29 20.84 -15.27
N GLY A 619 -8.52 20.41 -15.09
CA GLY A 619 -8.99 19.21 -15.78
C GLY A 619 -10.51 19.11 -15.84
N SER A 620 -10.96 18.18 -16.68
CA SER A 620 -12.36 17.81 -16.76
C SER A 620 -12.52 16.31 -16.85
N THR A 621 -13.58 15.81 -16.25
CA THR A 621 -13.94 14.39 -16.30
C THR A 621 -15.34 14.25 -16.85
N PHE A 622 -15.48 13.53 -17.95
CA PHE A 622 -16.75 13.19 -18.58
C PHE A 622 -17.05 11.71 -18.36
N LYS A 623 -18.23 11.39 -17.84
CA LYS A 623 -18.70 10.02 -17.66
C LYS A 623 -20.14 9.88 -18.14
N LYS A 624 -20.37 8.97 -19.07
CA LYS A 624 -21.73 8.62 -19.52
C LYS A 624 -21.84 7.10 -19.63
N ASN A 625 -22.74 6.53 -18.85
CA ASN A 625 -22.92 5.07 -18.73
C ASN A 625 -21.59 4.37 -18.38
N THR A 626 -21.05 3.57 -19.33
CA THR A 626 -19.83 2.79 -19.19
C THR A 626 -18.59 3.45 -19.82
N PHE A 627 -18.76 4.62 -20.45
CA PHE A 627 -17.68 5.41 -21.03
C PHE A 627 -17.20 6.49 -20.05
N LEU A 628 -15.88 6.61 -19.93
CA LEU A 628 -15.20 7.64 -19.14
C LEU A 628 -14.11 8.29 -19.99
N MET A 629 -14.01 9.61 -19.92
CA MET A 629 -12.90 10.42 -20.42
C MET A 629 -12.44 11.37 -19.31
N ASP A 630 -11.15 11.37 -19.02
CA ASP A 630 -10.53 12.27 -18.04
C ASP A 630 -9.38 13.01 -18.70
N LEU A 631 -9.42 14.34 -18.66
CA LEU A 631 -8.43 15.24 -19.24
C LEU A 631 -7.82 16.09 -18.12
N SER A 632 -6.51 16.29 -18.15
CA SER A 632 -5.83 17.19 -17.21
C SER A 632 -4.66 17.87 -17.88
N LEU A 633 -4.58 19.20 -17.78
CA LEU A 633 -3.43 20.02 -18.08
C LEU A 633 -2.69 20.31 -16.77
N PHE A 634 -1.37 20.25 -16.81
CA PHE A 634 -0.55 20.57 -15.64
C PHE A 634 0.66 21.44 -16.00
N HIS A 635 1.06 22.25 -15.05
CA HIS A 635 2.34 22.96 -15.05
C HIS A 635 2.98 22.80 -13.68
N LYS A 636 4.30 22.52 -13.66
CA LYS A 636 5.08 22.33 -12.44
C LYS A 636 6.44 23.00 -12.60
N ASN A 637 6.82 23.79 -11.61
CA ASN A 637 8.14 24.35 -11.48
C ASN A 637 8.79 23.87 -10.19
N ILE A 638 10.02 23.37 -10.25
CA ILE A 638 10.79 22.88 -9.09
C ILE A 638 12.11 23.62 -9.08
N THR A 639 12.48 24.19 -7.93
CA THR A 639 13.74 24.92 -7.72
C THR A 639 14.57 24.27 -6.61
N GLY A 640 15.88 24.49 -6.60
CA GLY A 640 16.79 23.89 -5.63
C GLY A 640 17.11 22.42 -5.91
N ILE A 641 16.92 21.95 -7.15
CA ILE A 641 17.33 20.60 -7.54
C ILE A 641 18.83 20.53 -7.73
N LEU A 642 19.45 19.46 -7.26
CA LEU A 642 20.87 19.18 -7.49
C LEU A 642 21.08 18.53 -8.85
N ILE A 643 22.11 18.95 -9.57
CA ILE A 643 22.49 18.31 -10.85
C ILE A 643 22.86 16.85 -10.65
N SER A 644 23.54 16.53 -9.58
CA SER A 644 23.91 15.15 -9.21
C SER A 644 22.70 14.25 -8.87
N GLY A 645 21.53 14.82 -8.63
CA GLY A 645 20.27 14.09 -8.45
C GLY A 645 19.54 13.78 -9.76
N GLN A 646 19.97 14.30 -10.91
CA GLN A 646 19.24 14.19 -12.17
C GLN A 646 19.60 12.94 -13.00
N GLY A 647 20.66 12.22 -12.62
CA GLY A 647 21.05 10.96 -13.27
C GLY A 647 21.70 11.15 -14.65
N PHE A 648 22.44 12.23 -14.83
CA PHE A 648 23.30 12.40 -15.98
C PHE A 648 24.49 11.43 -15.90
N GLN A 649 24.70 10.59 -16.87
CA GLN A 649 25.89 9.74 -16.97
C GLN A 649 26.89 10.39 -17.92
N ASN A 650 27.31 11.61 -17.59
CA ASN A 650 28.24 12.44 -18.39
C ASN A 650 29.04 13.38 -17.48
N GLN A 651 29.83 14.30 -18.08
CA GLN A 651 30.77 15.22 -17.42
C GLN A 651 30.15 16.16 -16.35
N VAL A 652 28.85 16.31 -16.32
CA VAL A 652 28.20 17.20 -15.35
C VAL A 652 27.66 16.50 -14.11
N GLN A 653 27.59 15.17 -14.12
CA GLN A 653 27.00 14.38 -13.04
C GLN A 653 27.58 14.68 -11.65
N ASN A 654 28.88 14.85 -11.55
CA ASN A 654 29.59 15.02 -10.27
C ASN A 654 29.76 16.49 -9.85
N LYS A 655 29.15 17.43 -10.58
CA LYS A 655 29.18 18.85 -10.21
C LYS A 655 28.21 19.12 -9.07
N ARG A 656 28.60 19.98 -8.13
CA ARG A 656 27.75 20.43 -7.03
C ARG A 656 27.06 21.74 -7.39
N LEU A 657 26.05 21.64 -8.22
CA LEU A 657 25.29 22.77 -8.73
C LEU A 657 23.80 22.55 -8.48
N ASP A 658 23.12 23.62 -8.19
CA ASP A 658 21.65 23.64 -8.08
C ASP A 658 21.02 24.34 -9.27
N GLY A 659 19.77 24.01 -9.53
CA GLY A 659 19.05 24.50 -10.68
C GLY A 659 17.54 24.41 -10.50
N GLU A 660 16.86 24.55 -11.62
CA GLU A 660 15.42 24.48 -11.71
C GLU A 660 14.93 23.56 -12.82
N GLN A 661 13.72 23.02 -12.64
CA GLN A 661 13.03 22.16 -13.59
C GLN A 661 11.65 22.73 -13.88
N LYS A 662 11.29 22.84 -15.16
CA LYS A 662 9.94 23.16 -15.62
C LYS A 662 9.32 21.98 -16.35
N SER A 663 8.11 21.61 -15.98
CA SER A 663 7.38 20.50 -16.61
C SER A 663 5.97 20.95 -16.94
N THR A 664 5.54 20.73 -18.18
CA THR A 664 4.18 21.05 -18.63
C THR A 664 3.64 19.88 -19.44
N GLY A 665 2.35 19.58 -19.31
CA GLY A 665 1.79 18.47 -20.07
C GLY A 665 0.28 18.36 -20.07
N LEU A 666 -0.19 17.48 -20.95
CA LEU A 666 -1.57 17.03 -21.11
C LEU A 666 -1.67 15.56 -20.79
N GLU A 667 -2.57 15.20 -19.90
CA GLU A 667 -2.92 13.84 -19.52
C GLU A 667 -4.32 13.49 -20.06
N VAL A 668 -4.47 12.35 -20.69
CA VAL A 668 -5.74 11.84 -21.23
C VAL A 668 -5.93 10.40 -20.76
N LEU A 669 -7.09 10.11 -20.18
CA LEU A 669 -7.52 8.75 -19.90
C LEU A 669 -8.87 8.51 -20.57
N LEU A 670 -8.96 7.44 -21.34
CA LEU A 670 -10.20 6.91 -21.89
C LEU A 670 -10.45 5.54 -21.28
N ASN A 671 -11.68 5.26 -20.90
CA ASN A 671 -12.09 3.94 -20.41
C ASN A 671 -13.47 3.60 -20.94
N GLN A 672 -13.59 2.41 -21.51
CA GLN A 672 -14.86 1.85 -22.00
C GLN A 672 -15.02 0.44 -21.45
N ARG A 673 -16.18 0.13 -20.91
CA ARG A 673 -16.47 -1.14 -20.26
C ARG A 673 -17.72 -1.81 -20.81
N SER A 674 -17.66 -3.13 -20.84
CA SER A 674 -18.81 -3.99 -21.05
C SER A 674 -18.78 -5.13 -20.00
N LYS A 675 -19.77 -6.01 -20.00
CA LYS A 675 -19.80 -7.18 -19.09
C LYS A 675 -18.61 -8.13 -19.29
N LYS A 676 -18.06 -8.21 -20.52
CA LYS A 676 -17.00 -9.17 -20.88
C LYS A 676 -15.66 -8.52 -21.19
N ILE A 677 -15.64 -7.24 -21.54
CA ILE A 677 -14.44 -6.54 -22.03
C ILE A 677 -14.32 -5.20 -21.32
N GLU A 678 -13.16 -4.93 -20.80
CA GLU A 678 -12.74 -3.61 -20.33
C GLU A 678 -11.59 -3.14 -21.22
N PHE A 679 -11.71 -1.91 -21.73
CA PHE A 679 -10.68 -1.23 -22.51
C PHE A 679 -10.29 0.06 -21.84
N TRP A 680 -8.99 0.36 -21.80
CA TRP A 680 -8.50 1.68 -21.38
C TRP A 680 -7.33 2.14 -22.24
N LEU A 681 -7.23 3.45 -22.38
CA LEU A 681 -6.11 4.16 -22.98
C LEU A 681 -5.67 5.26 -22.02
N SER A 682 -4.43 5.19 -21.58
CA SER A 682 -3.74 6.24 -20.84
C SER A 682 -2.72 6.89 -21.76
N TYR A 683 -2.77 8.21 -21.90
CA TYR A 683 -1.85 8.97 -22.77
C TYR A 683 -1.37 10.22 -22.04
N THR A 684 -0.07 10.49 -22.18
CA THR A 684 0.58 11.68 -21.65
C THR A 684 1.41 12.32 -22.75
N LEU A 685 1.18 13.60 -22.99
CA LEU A 685 2.05 14.49 -23.76
C LEU A 685 2.68 15.46 -22.76
N SER A 686 4.00 15.45 -22.61
CA SER A 686 4.68 16.34 -21.66
C SER A 686 6.04 16.80 -22.14
N ALA A 687 6.47 17.94 -21.64
CA ALA A 687 7.81 18.48 -21.80
C ALA A 687 8.39 18.77 -20.41
N SER A 688 9.65 18.42 -20.25
CA SER A 688 10.40 18.70 -19.02
C SER A 688 11.78 19.21 -19.35
N ASP A 689 12.09 20.42 -18.91
CA ASP A 689 13.33 21.11 -19.20
C ASP A 689 14.03 21.54 -17.92
N LEU A 690 15.36 21.52 -17.91
CA LEU A 690 16.23 21.87 -16.80
C LEU A 690 17.03 23.15 -17.13
N LEU A 691 17.28 23.96 -16.11
CA LEU A 691 18.19 25.07 -16.17
C LEU A 691 19.19 25.04 -15.00
N PHE A 692 20.46 24.90 -15.34
CA PHE A 692 21.62 25.07 -14.44
C PHE A 692 22.48 26.20 -15.03
N LYS A 693 22.31 27.42 -14.53
CA LYS A 693 22.94 28.64 -15.12
C LYS A 693 24.45 28.59 -15.23
N GLN A 694 25.10 27.77 -14.38
CA GLN A 694 26.56 27.58 -14.42
C GLN A 694 27.02 26.63 -15.55
N ILE A 695 26.06 25.97 -16.26
CA ILE A 695 26.36 24.99 -17.30
C ILE A 695 25.79 25.44 -18.65
N ALA A 696 24.58 25.97 -18.67
CA ALA A 696 23.89 26.40 -19.87
C ALA A 696 23.09 27.70 -19.61
N GLU A 697 23.13 28.62 -20.56
CA GLU A 697 22.36 29.86 -20.49
C GLU A 697 20.86 29.63 -20.69
N ASN A 698 20.51 28.60 -21.46
CA ASN A 698 19.14 28.24 -21.83
C ASN A 698 18.70 26.93 -21.22
N TYR A 699 17.39 26.72 -21.12
CA TYR A 699 16.81 25.45 -20.77
C TYR A 699 17.19 24.34 -21.76
N PHE A 700 17.47 23.14 -21.23
CA PHE A 700 17.71 21.93 -22.02
C PHE A 700 16.86 20.77 -21.49
N PRO A 701 16.55 19.76 -22.33
CA PRO A 701 15.67 18.65 -21.92
C PRO A 701 16.17 17.90 -20.72
N ALA A 702 15.27 17.62 -19.77
CA ALA A 702 15.57 16.79 -18.61
C ALA A 702 15.89 15.35 -19.02
N ASN A 703 16.74 14.66 -18.25
CA ASN A 703 17.14 13.29 -18.54
C ASN A 703 15.98 12.28 -18.56
N ASN A 704 14.85 12.64 -17.96
CA ASN A 704 13.61 11.86 -17.92
C ASN A 704 12.48 12.45 -18.80
N ASP A 705 12.79 13.36 -19.73
CA ASP A 705 11.80 13.98 -20.62
C ASP A 705 11.30 12.97 -21.67
N ILE A 706 10.18 12.30 -21.36
CA ILE A 706 9.46 11.42 -22.29
C ILE A 706 8.29 12.21 -22.87
N ARG A 707 8.43 12.67 -24.14
CA ARG A 707 7.43 13.56 -24.77
C ARG A 707 6.06 12.91 -24.93
N HIS A 708 6.02 11.66 -25.37
CA HIS A 708 4.81 10.88 -25.58
C HIS A 708 4.90 9.58 -24.81
N SER A 709 3.91 9.28 -24.00
CA SER A 709 3.74 8.01 -23.34
C SER A 709 2.30 7.54 -23.46
N SER A 710 2.11 6.29 -23.85
CA SER A 710 0.79 5.68 -24.01
C SER A 710 0.80 4.26 -23.48
N THR A 711 -0.25 3.93 -22.70
CA THR A 711 -0.55 2.55 -22.29
C THR A 711 -1.97 2.22 -22.74
N ILE A 712 -2.10 1.16 -23.51
CA ILE A 712 -3.37 0.64 -24.00
C ILE A 712 -3.58 -0.73 -23.37
N GLY A 713 -4.74 -0.99 -22.80
CA GLY A 713 -5.01 -2.28 -22.15
C GLY A 713 -6.41 -2.80 -22.40
N PHE A 714 -6.52 -4.14 -22.41
CA PHE A 714 -7.75 -4.89 -22.56
C PHE A 714 -7.80 -5.98 -21.48
N ASN A 715 -8.92 -6.06 -20.77
CA ASN A 715 -9.26 -7.20 -19.92
C ASN A 715 -10.44 -7.93 -20.52
N PHE A 716 -10.32 -9.26 -20.60
CA PHE A 716 -11.36 -10.15 -21.10
C PHE A 716 -11.82 -11.07 -19.97
N HIS A 717 -13.10 -11.03 -19.65
CA HIS A 717 -13.78 -11.89 -18.68
C HIS A 717 -14.52 -12.99 -19.44
N PHE A 718 -13.87 -14.13 -19.66
CA PHE A 718 -14.47 -15.25 -20.39
C PHE A 718 -15.61 -15.89 -19.59
N ASN A 719 -15.37 -16.11 -18.31
CA ASN A 719 -16.35 -16.60 -17.34
C ASN A 719 -15.90 -16.25 -15.91
N GLU A 720 -16.61 -16.72 -14.89
CA GLU A 720 -16.25 -16.43 -13.48
C GLU A 720 -14.89 -16.98 -13.05
N ARG A 721 -14.34 -17.97 -13.78
CA ARG A 721 -13.06 -18.61 -13.44
C ARG A 721 -11.90 -18.16 -14.27
N LEU A 722 -12.13 -17.68 -15.51
CA LEU A 722 -11.05 -17.36 -16.45
C LEU A 722 -11.11 -15.90 -16.87
N ASN A 723 -10.06 -15.17 -16.52
CA ASN A 723 -9.83 -13.79 -16.94
C ASN A 723 -8.46 -13.66 -17.59
N THR A 724 -8.36 -12.85 -18.64
CA THR A 724 -7.09 -12.55 -19.30
C THR A 724 -6.92 -11.05 -19.43
N SER A 725 -5.67 -10.60 -19.48
CA SER A 725 -5.31 -9.20 -19.67
C SER A 725 -4.15 -9.10 -20.66
N ILE A 726 -4.24 -8.13 -21.57
CA ILE A 726 -3.15 -7.76 -22.49
C ILE A 726 -3.00 -6.24 -22.49
N SER A 727 -1.77 -5.75 -22.44
CA SER A 727 -1.49 -4.33 -22.59
C SER A 727 -0.28 -4.05 -23.46
N GLY A 728 -0.32 -2.91 -24.16
CA GLY A 728 0.79 -2.34 -24.91
C GLY A 728 1.24 -1.02 -24.30
N ILE A 729 2.54 -0.85 -24.17
CA ILE A 729 3.17 0.40 -23.72
C ILE A 729 4.01 0.93 -24.87
N ILE A 730 3.84 2.21 -25.21
CA ILE A 730 4.61 2.91 -26.24
C ILE A 730 5.07 4.25 -25.66
N LYS A 731 6.36 4.53 -25.74
CA LYS A 731 6.96 5.78 -25.24
C LYS A 731 7.94 6.34 -26.27
N SER A 732 8.00 7.67 -26.39
CA SER A 732 9.11 8.32 -27.10
C SER A 732 10.42 8.09 -26.38
N GLY A 733 11.54 8.11 -27.14
CA GLY A 733 12.87 8.00 -26.54
C GLY A 733 13.17 9.18 -25.62
N LYS A 734 13.79 8.90 -24.48
CA LYS A 734 14.29 9.92 -23.57
C LYS A 734 15.57 10.56 -24.12
N PRO A 735 15.92 11.78 -23.70
CA PRO A 735 17.18 12.42 -24.06
C PRO A 735 18.40 11.66 -23.52
N PHE A 736 19.51 11.80 -24.22
CA PHE A 736 20.84 11.39 -23.77
C PHE A 736 21.91 12.30 -24.34
N THR A 737 23.09 12.30 -23.75
CA THR A 737 24.27 13.06 -24.21
C THR A 737 25.16 12.14 -25.00
N SER A 738 25.36 12.41 -26.28
CA SER A 738 26.32 11.69 -27.14
C SER A 738 27.74 12.20 -26.95
N ILE A 739 28.70 11.50 -27.51
CA ILE A 739 30.11 11.94 -27.57
C ILE A 739 30.36 12.81 -28.80
N ASN A 740 31.41 13.63 -28.72
CA ASN A 740 31.93 14.29 -29.91
C ASN A 740 32.64 13.24 -30.80
N LYS A 741 32.03 12.94 -31.96
CA LYS A 741 32.54 11.90 -32.88
C LYS A 741 33.83 12.23 -33.56
N GLU A 742 34.22 13.51 -33.63
CA GLU A 742 35.50 13.93 -34.23
C GLU A 742 36.66 13.74 -33.26
N GLN A 743 36.44 13.87 -31.97
CA GLN A 743 37.40 13.70 -30.89
C GLN A 743 36.68 13.10 -29.67
N GLU A 744 36.69 11.78 -29.54
CA GLU A 744 35.94 11.03 -28.51
C GLU A 744 36.44 11.28 -27.09
N THR A 745 37.71 11.64 -26.93
CA THR A 745 38.34 11.93 -25.63
C THR A 745 39.14 13.23 -25.68
N ILE A 746 39.26 13.88 -24.50
CA ILE A 746 40.04 15.07 -24.28
C ILE A 746 40.90 14.94 -23.02
N GLN A 747 42.02 15.68 -22.96
CA GLN A 747 42.82 15.84 -21.76
C GLN A 747 42.19 16.89 -20.84
N ASN A 748 41.96 16.52 -19.59
CA ASN A 748 41.52 17.41 -18.54
C ASN A 748 42.57 17.36 -17.39
N GLY A 749 43.52 18.28 -17.43
CA GLY A 749 44.73 18.20 -16.60
C GLY A 749 45.54 16.96 -16.94
N ASN A 750 45.80 16.10 -15.94
CA ASN A 750 46.57 14.85 -16.13
C ASN A 750 45.68 13.64 -16.48
N PHE A 751 44.39 13.82 -16.65
CA PHE A 751 43.46 12.73 -16.90
C PHE A 751 42.85 12.84 -18.31
N THR A 752 42.76 11.71 -19.00
CA THR A 752 41.96 11.58 -20.22
C THR A 752 40.50 11.37 -19.77
N VAL A 753 39.58 12.11 -20.39
CA VAL A 753 38.16 12.00 -20.11
C VAL A 753 37.35 11.92 -21.40
N VAL A 754 36.16 11.35 -21.35
CA VAL A 754 35.25 11.29 -22.48
C VAL A 754 34.83 12.73 -22.90
N ASN A 755 34.91 13.02 -24.18
CA ASN A 755 34.51 14.30 -24.76
C ASN A 755 33.05 14.25 -25.19
N TYR A 756 32.19 14.74 -24.36
CA TYR A 756 30.75 14.76 -24.61
C TYR A 756 30.31 15.95 -25.47
N ALA A 757 29.31 15.71 -26.31
CA ALA A 757 28.59 16.74 -27.06
C ALA A 757 27.65 17.57 -26.15
N ALA A 758 26.74 18.32 -26.74
CA ALA A 758 25.76 19.12 -26.00
C ALA A 758 24.84 18.23 -25.14
N ILE A 759 24.56 18.69 -23.93
CA ILE A 759 23.81 17.94 -22.92
C ILE A 759 22.40 17.62 -23.44
N ASN A 760 22.04 16.31 -23.42
CA ASN A 760 20.71 15.81 -23.77
C ASN A 760 20.21 16.27 -25.14
N ALA A 761 21.11 16.52 -26.08
CA ALA A 761 20.77 16.98 -27.44
C ALA A 761 20.18 15.88 -28.33
N GLU A 762 20.50 14.63 -28.05
CA GLU A 762 19.99 13.47 -28.78
C GLU A 762 18.91 12.73 -28.03
N ARG A 763 18.15 11.86 -28.73
CA ARG A 763 17.11 11.03 -28.15
C ARG A 763 17.28 9.57 -28.51
N LEU A 764 17.04 8.70 -27.54
CA LEU A 764 16.96 7.26 -27.76
C LEU A 764 15.82 6.91 -28.73
N LYS A 765 15.85 5.70 -29.29
CA LYS A 765 14.72 5.16 -30.07
C LYS A 765 13.48 5.00 -29.20
N ALA A 766 12.31 5.06 -29.83
CA ALA A 766 11.04 4.84 -29.15
C ALA A 766 10.99 3.44 -28.50
N TYR A 767 10.45 3.39 -27.28
CA TYR A 767 10.25 2.18 -26.51
C TYR A 767 8.87 1.59 -26.75
N SER A 768 8.77 0.26 -26.89
CA SER A 768 7.48 -0.45 -26.97
C SER A 768 7.54 -1.81 -26.28
N ARG A 769 6.52 -2.15 -25.51
CA ARG A 769 6.39 -3.44 -24.81
C ARG A 769 4.95 -3.92 -24.86
N VAL A 770 4.76 -5.23 -25.00
CA VAL A 770 3.47 -5.88 -24.85
C VAL A 770 3.56 -6.87 -23.71
N ASP A 771 2.60 -6.79 -22.79
CA ASP A 771 2.52 -7.64 -21.61
C ASP A 771 1.21 -8.44 -21.62
N PHE A 772 1.21 -9.65 -21.03
CA PHE A 772 0.07 -10.55 -21.03
C PHE A 772 -0.08 -11.25 -19.68
N SER A 773 -1.33 -11.49 -19.23
CA SER A 773 -1.63 -12.29 -18.05
C SER A 773 -2.90 -13.12 -18.20
N ILE A 774 -2.88 -14.28 -17.52
CA ILE A 774 -4.04 -15.16 -17.35
C ILE A 774 -4.24 -15.37 -15.84
N ASN A 775 -5.50 -15.30 -15.40
CA ASN A 775 -5.91 -15.71 -14.06
C ASN A 775 -6.96 -16.81 -14.17
N TYR A 776 -6.70 -17.92 -13.51
CA TYR A 776 -7.61 -19.06 -13.45
C TYR A 776 -7.94 -19.43 -11.99
N LEU A 777 -9.24 -19.36 -11.66
CA LEU A 777 -9.76 -19.77 -10.36
C LEU A 777 -9.88 -21.28 -10.31
N LEU A 778 -8.88 -21.95 -9.69
CA LEU A 778 -8.81 -23.40 -9.59
C LEU A 778 -9.90 -23.96 -8.67
N LEU A 779 -10.07 -23.37 -7.49
CA LEU A 779 -10.99 -23.81 -6.46
C LEU A 779 -11.72 -22.61 -5.85
N LYS A 780 -13.05 -22.73 -5.69
CA LYS A 780 -13.88 -21.81 -4.94
C LYS A 780 -14.83 -22.57 -4.06
N LYS A 781 -14.55 -22.65 -2.77
CA LYS A 781 -15.43 -23.15 -1.72
C LYS A 781 -15.80 -22.00 -0.80
N GLN A 782 -16.75 -22.21 0.12
CA GLN A 782 -17.21 -21.14 1.02
C GLN A 782 -16.08 -20.47 1.80
N THR A 783 -15.07 -21.22 2.23
CA THR A 783 -13.97 -20.74 3.08
C THR A 783 -12.60 -20.76 2.41
N ILE A 784 -12.44 -21.43 1.26
CA ILE A 784 -11.13 -21.62 0.61
C ILE A 784 -11.24 -21.25 -0.87
N GLN A 785 -10.32 -20.40 -1.32
CA GLN A 785 -10.15 -20.04 -2.71
C GLN A 785 -8.72 -20.32 -3.17
N SER A 786 -8.54 -20.87 -4.37
CA SER A 786 -7.22 -21.10 -4.97
C SER A 786 -7.17 -20.50 -6.37
N ASN A 787 -6.17 -19.67 -6.62
CA ASN A 787 -5.93 -18.99 -7.89
C ASN A 787 -4.60 -19.39 -8.49
N LEU A 788 -4.60 -19.74 -9.76
CA LEU A 788 -3.40 -19.92 -10.58
C LEU A 788 -3.30 -18.73 -11.54
N LYS A 789 -2.15 -18.07 -11.55
CA LYS A 789 -1.91 -16.89 -12.38
C LYS A 789 -0.64 -17.07 -13.17
N PHE A 790 -0.70 -16.74 -14.45
CA PHE A 790 0.44 -16.73 -15.36
C PHE A 790 0.56 -15.35 -15.99
N GLY A 791 1.76 -14.80 -16.01
CA GLY A 791 2.07 -13.48 -16.57
C GLY A 791 3.34 -13.53 -17.39
N ILE A 792 3.41 -12.68 -18.42
CA ILE A 792 4.59 -12.47 -19.24
C ILE A 792 4.79 -10.98 -19.40
N LEU A 793 5.93 -10.47 -18.94
CA LEU A 793 6.42 -9.16 -19.33
C LEU A 793 7.16 -9.29 -20.66
N ASN A 794 6.95 -8.33 -21.55
CA ASN A 794 7.61 -8.26 -22.85
C ASN A 794 7.43 -9.52 -23.71
N VAL A 795 6.18 -9.85 -24.05
CA VAL A 795 5.82 -10.98 -24.93
C VAL A 795 6.58 -10.96 -26.25
N LEU A 796 6.88 -9.76 -26.79
CA LEU A 796 7.60 -9.59 -28.05
C LEU A 796 9.10 -9.84 -27.95
N ASN A 797 9.64 -10.05 -26.76
CA ASN A 797 11.06 -10.29 -26.47
C ASN A 797 12.02 -9.21 -27.05
N LYS A 798 11.56 -7.96 -27.15
CA LYS A 798 12.37 -6.85 -27.65
C LYS A 798 13.27 -6.31 -26.54
N LYS A 799 14.57 -6.46 -26.68
CA LYS A 799 15.58 -5.79 -25.83
C LYS A 799 15.82 -4.39 -26.35
N GLN A 800 15.27 -3.38 -25.69
CA GLN A 800 15.36 -1.98 -26.11
C GLN A 800 16.28 -1.20 -25.17
N ILE A 801 16.95 -0.18 -25.71
CA ILE A 801 17.86 0.67 -24.95
C ILE A 801 17.03 1.64 -24.10
N LEU A 802 17.23 1.62 -22.80
CA LEU A 802 16.61 2.52 -21.82
C LEU A 802 17.51 3.67 -21.40
N ASN A 803 18.83 3.48 -21.54
CA ASN A 803 19.84 4.50 -21.32
C ASN A 803 21.11 4.19 -22.11
N THR A 804 21.84 5.23 -22.50
CA THR A 804 23.16 5.13 -23.14
C THR A 804 24.10 6.11 -22.46
N TYR A 805 25.32 5.66 -22.17
CA TYR A 805 26.41 6.48 -21.67
C TYR A 805 27.75 5.95 -22.20
N TYR A 806 28.79 6.69 -21.98
CA TYR A 806 30.12 6.38 -22.52
C TYR A 806 31.15 6.30 -21.40
N VAL A 807 32.08 5.37 -21.52
CA VAL A 807 33.26 5.20 -20.64
C VAL A 807 34.52 5.21 -21.49
N LEU A 808 35.68 5.51 -20.90
CA LEU A 808 36.94 5.38 -21.62
C LEU A 808 37.14 3.92 -22.02
N ASP A 809 37.66 3.71 -23.26
CA ASP A 809 38.02 2.37 -23.70
C ASP A 809 39.23 1.88 -22.89
N GLN A 810 39.20 0.65 -22.42
CA GLN A 810 40.27 0.08 -21.59
C GLN A 810 41.57 -0.18 -22.36
N ASN A 811 41.47 -0.35 -23.67
CA ASN A 811 42.61 -0.68 -24.54
C ASN A 811 43.14 0.53 -25.34
N ASP A 812 42.31 1.55 -25.54
CA ASP A 812 42.64 2.73 -26.34
C ASP A 812 42.06 4.00 -25.70
N SER A 813 42.85 4.69 -24.91
CA SER A 813 42.43 5.92 -24.21
C SER A 813 42.04 7.08 -25.15
N SER A 814 42.27 6.97 -26.48
CA SER A 814 41.76 7.94 -27.47
C SER A 814 40.30 7.69 -27.84
N LYS A 815 39.69 6.59 -27.40
CA LYS A 815 38.33 6.15 -27.71
C LYS A 815 37.45 6.08 -26.49
N ALA A 816 36.14 6.14 -26.76
CA ALA A 816 35.09 5.93 -25.76
C ALA A 816 34.22 4.75 -26.16
N THR A 817 33.99 3.84 -25.22
CA THR A 817 33.10 2.69 -25.39
C THR A 817 31.69 3.03 -24.98
N GLU A 818 30.71 2.76 -25.88
CA GLU A 818 29.30 2.96 -25.63
C GLU A 818 28.70 1.85 -24.75
N ILE A 819 28.08 2.22 -23.64
CA ILE A 819 27.38 1.31 -22.70
C ILE A 819 25.88 1.52 -22.84
N ASN A 820 25.17 0.42 -23.09
CA ASN A 820 23.73 0.43 -23.29
C ASN A 820 22.99 -0.32 -22.17
N VAL A 821 22.16 0.38 -21.41
CA VAL A 821 21.24 -0.21 -20.43
C VAL A 821 19.98 -0.69 -21.17
N LYS A 822 19.67 -1.98 -21.07
CA LYS A 822 18.57 -2.60 -21.85
C LYS A 822 17.36 -2.89 -20.99
N SER A 823 16.17 -2.93 -21.62
CA SER A 823 14.93 -3.37 -21.01
C SER A 823 14.95 -4.85 -20.64
N LEU A 824 14.03 -5.27 -19.77
CA LEU A 824 13.75 -6.68 -19.54
C LEU A 824 13.36 -7.34 -20.88
N ALA A 825 13.88 -8.53 -21.10
CA ALA A 825 13.52 -9.40 -22.21
C ALA A 825 12.19 -10.14 -21.90
N PHE A 826 11.87 -11.19 -22.62
CA PHE A 826 10.78 -12.11 -22.31
C PHE A 826 10.92 -12.63 -20.87
N THR A 827 10.00 -12.21 -19.98
CA THR A 827 10.07 -12.52 -18.54
C THR A 827 8.76 -13.15 -18.10
N PRO A 828 8.67 -14.50 -18.13
CA PRO A 828 7.48 -15.23 -17.68
C PRO A 828 7.45 -15.31 -16.16
N ASN A 829 6.27 -15.33 -15.56
CA ASN A 829 6.06 -15.59 -14.15
C ASN A 829 4.81 -16.44 -13.94
N LEU A 830 4.82 -17.27 -12.89
CA LEU A 830 3.71 -18.12 -12.50
C LEU A 830 3.47 -17.97 -11.00
N SER A 831 2.22 -17.85 -10.59
CA SER A 831 1.84 -17.79 -9.17
C SER A 831 0.71 -18.75 -8.85
N LEU A 832 0.83 -19.43 -7.72
CA LEU A 832 -0.23 -20.19 -7.08
C LEU A 832 -0.50 -19.59 -5.70
N ARG A 833 -1.76 -19.24 -5.43
CA ARG A 833 -2.19 -18.69 -4.15
C ARG A 833 -3.42 -19.37 -3.62
N VAL A 834 -3.40 -19.71 -2.33
CA VAL A 834 -4.54 -20.24 -1.58
C VAL A 834 -4.90 -19.24 -0.48
N THR A 835 -6.18 -18.87 -0.37
CA THR A 835 -6.73 -17.98 0.66
C THR A 835 -7.91 -18.64 1.37
N PHE A 836 -8.10 -18.31 2.65
CA PHE A 836 -9.16 -18.88 3.49
C PHE A 836 -9.78 -17.81 4.42
#